data_7ff4d2916ea9780e45c77910c09985e1
#
_entry.id   7ff4d2916ea9780e45c77910c09985e1
#
_cell.length_a   1.000
_cell.length_b   1.000
_cell.length_c   1.000
_cell.angle_alpha   90.00
_cell.angle_beta   90.00
_cell.angle_gamma   90.00
#
_symmetry.space_group_name_H-M   'P 1'
#
loop_
_entity.id
_entity.type
_entity.pdbx_description
1 polymer ?
#
loop_
_entity_poly.entity_id
_entity_poly.type
_entity_poly.pdbx_seq_one_letter_code
_entity_poly.pdbx_strand_id
1 'polypeptide(L)'
;MTYNKETLKEAIVQKLRLNYGCTEKQATDGEMMKACAMVLRDIMAERGVQTRENTTREEKRKVHYLSLEFLMGRSLMKNAFNLELLGALNEAIDELGFKAADIFEMEPDAGLGNGGLGRLAACYLDSMTTLEIPAAGYSICYELGIFKQKIVEGQQVELPDDWMQLGDAWLLPKLQEAEEVHFGGTVRTRWDNGHLMVVHEDYTRVLAVPCDMEIAGYDTDHVNTLRLWQARSPKPIDMKLFSQGQYLHAAEERAMADAISQVLYPEDNHYEGKSLRLKQQYFFVSATIQSIVRKHIQQYGTVKNFHEKNVIQINDTHPTLVIPELMRILVDDAGMDWDAAWHIVTHCVAYTNHTVMAEALEVWPQQLFETLLPRVWQILQEIARRWQQQVDDFYHDPAKTAKLAIIWDGGVRMANLCIAGSMAVNGVSALHSEILRKDLFKDACQMQPDKFKNVTNGIDHRRWVSQINPGLDSLIRDLTGGDGYLTHPMELKKLEQYVGDTSVLARLDDIKKANKQAFADFAKKQQGVVLNTDAIFDVQVKRLHEYKRQLLNVLQIIYLYQRLQDDPDLSIPPQTFLFGAKAAPGYAVAKRIIHLINSLADQVNSDPLCRDRLQVVFLENYRVSLAEMLMPASEVSQQISTAGKEASGTGNMKFMINGALTVGTLDGANVEMHELLGDENMFLFGLKADEVEHLRHTYDPQLLYQRDPVLRRAVDTLKTGFRDGVTYEDIWQRLLTDTDGPADQYMVLADFAAYCDAESRMRHTYEDRNRWNAMSLTNIARSGVFAADRAIAQYADTIWHVPYKK
;
A
#
# COMPACT_ATOMS: atom_id res chain seq x y z
N MET A 1 -31.95 11.35 -10.10
CA MET A 1 -31.82 12.12 -11.39
C MET A 1 -30.93 11.32 -12.33
N THR A 2 -31.27 11.25 -13.61
CA THR A 2 -30.37 10.66 -14.61
C THR A 2 -29.39 11.75 -15.02
N TYR A 3 -28.12 11.57 -14.68
CA TYR A 3 -27.05 12.49 -15.05
C TYR A 3 -26.62 12.19 -16.49
N ASN A 4 -26.59 13.21 -17.33
CA ASN A 4 -26.09 13.19 -18.71
C ASN A 4 -25.15 14.36 -18.93
N LYS A 5 -24.59 14.48 -20.12
CA LYS A 5 -23.65 15.55 -20.49
C LYS A 5 -24.19 16.94 -20.15
N GLU A 6 -25.44 17.24 -20.51
CA GLU A 6 -26.01 18.58 -20.32
C GLU A 6 -26.20 18.91 -18.84
N THR A 7 -26.72 17.96 -18.04
CA THR A 7 -26.89 18.15 -16.59
C THR A 7 -25.57 18.29 -15.87
N LEU A 8 -24.52 17.52 -16.27
CA LEU A 8 -23.17 17.65 -15.72
C LEU A 8 -22.57 19.02 -16.06
N LYS A 9 -22.68 19.47 -17.30
CA LYS A 9 -22.22 20.78 -17.76
C LYS A 9 -22.86 21.93 -16.97
N GLU A 10 -24.18 21.91 -16.81
CA GLU A 10 -24.91 22.92 -16.01
C GLU A 10 -24.42 22.90 -14.54
N ALA A 11 -24.28 21.73 -13.94
CA ALA A 11 -23.79 21.57 -12.56
C ALA A 11 -22.38 22.10 -12.40
N ILE A 12 -21.47 21.81 -13.32
CA ILE A 12 -20.06 22.30 -13.30
C ILE A 12 -20.06 23.84 -13.39
N VAL A 13 -20.79 24.42 -14.32
CA VAL A 13 -20.89 25.89 -14.45
C VAL A 13 -21.45 26.51 -13.17
N GLN A 14 -22.46 25.87 -12.57
CA GLN A 14 -23.01 26.32 -11.28
C GLN A 14 -21.94 26.29 -10.17
N LYS A 15 -21.12 25.21 -10.07
CA LYS A 15 -20.02 25.14 -9.09
C LYS A 15 -18.97 26.23 -9.31
N LEU A 16 -18.59 26.50 -10.55
CA LEU A 16 -17.66 27.60 -10.86
C LEU A 16 -18.19 28.96 -10.38
N ARG A 17 -19.46 29.23 -10.64
CA ARG A 17 -20.08 30.51 -10.23
C ARG A 17 -20.24 30.66 -8.73
N LEU A 18 -20.69 29.59 -8.05
CA LEU A 18 -21.02 29.68 -6.63
C LEU A 18 -19.81 29.56 -5.72
N ASN A 19 -18.82 28.74 -6.11
CA ASN A 19 -17.65 28.46 -5.25
C ASN A 19 -16.43 29.32 -5.62
N TYR A 20 -16.31 29.76 -6.88
CA TYR A 20 -15.15 30.52 -7.37
C TYR A 20 -15.49 31.92 -7.89
N GLY A 21 -16.79 32.24 -8.08
CA GLY A 21 -17.22 33.56 -8.58
C GLY A 21 -16.78 33.85 -10.01
N CYS A 22 -16.51 32.79 -10.80
CA CYS A 22 -16.04 32.91 -12.18
C CYS A 22 -16.96 32.23 -13.19
N THR A 23 -16.84 32.59 -14.45
CA THR A 23 -17.46 31.89 -15.58
C THR A 23 -16.52 30.82 -16.13
N GLU A 24 -17.04 29.91 -16.96
CA GLU A 24 -16.23 28.87 -17.63
C GLU A 24 -15.06 29.48 -18.46
N LYS A 25 -15.19 30.68 -18.99
CA LYS A 25 -14.12 31.36 -19.75
C LYS A 25 -13.04 31.99 -18.86
N GLN A 26 -13.31 32.17 -17.59
CA GLN A 26 -12.41 32.80 -16.62
C GLN A 26 -11.74 31.75 -15.72
N ALA A 27 -12.32 30.55 -15.65
CA ALA A 27 -11.85 29.49 -14.79
C ALA A 27 -10.46 29.01 -15.21
N THR A 28 -9.61 28.72 -14.22
CA THR A 28 -8.36 28.01 -14.40
C THR A 28 -8.62 26.49 -14.48
N ASP A 29 -7.64 25.72 -15.00
CA ASP A 29 -7.72 24.26 -15.06
C ASP A 29 -7.94 23.65 -13.66
N GLY A 30 -7.32 24.21 -12.62
CA GLY A 30 -7.48 23.77 -11.22
C GLY A 30 -8.89 24.03 -10.68
N GLU A 31 -9.51 25.17 -10.99
CA GLU A 31 -10.89 25.49 -10.61
C GLU A 31 -11.89 24.60 -11.36
N MET A 32 -11.63 24.33 -12.65
CA MET A 32 -12.42 23.39 -13.45
C MET A 32 -12.35 21.97 -12.86
N MET A 33 -11.16 21.48 -12.54
CA MET A 33 -10.95 20.17 -11.90
C MET A 33 -11.73 20.08 -10.59
N LYS A 34 -11.59 21.06 -9.70
CA LYS A 34 -12.33 21.10 -8.43
C LYS A 34 -13.85 21.17 -8.64
N ALA A 35 -14.33 21.92 -9.61
CA ALA A 35 -15.76 22.00 -9.93
C ALA A 35 -16.31 20.63 -10.38
N CYS A 36 -15.58 19.92 -11.24
CA CYS A 36 -15.92 18.55 -11.65
C CYS A 36 -15.94 17.59 -10.46
N ALA A 37 -14.90 17.65 -9.61
CA ALA A 37 -14.83 16.83 -8.40
C ALA A 37 -16.01 17.09 -7.44
N MET A 38 -16.38 18.34 -7.23
CA MET A 38 -17.53 18.71 -6.39
C MET A 38 -18.85 18.19 -6.94
N VAL A 39 -19.05 18.20 -8.27
CA VAL A 39 -20.27 17.64 -8.89
C VAL A 39 -20.36 16.14 -8.64
N LEU A 40 -19.27 15.38 -8.90
CA LEU A 40 -19.27 13.94 -8.65
C LEU A 40 -19.44 13.63 -7.15
N ARG A 41 -18.79 14.40 -6.28
CA ARG A 41 -18.92 14.26 -4.82
C ARG A 41 -20.38 14.44 -4.37
N ASP A 42 -21.10 15.41 -4.91
CA ASP A 42 -22.48 15.65 -4.54
C ASP A 42 -23.37 14.46 -4.96
N ILE A 43 -23.15 13.89 -6.16
CA ILE A 43 -23.83 12.68 -6.62
C ILE A 43 -23.56 11.50 -5.66
N MET A 44 -22.29 11.29 -5.30
CA MET A 44 -21.93 10.23 -4.38
C MET A 44 -22.50 10.46 -2.98
N ALA A 45 -22.57 11.69 -2.50
CA ALA A 45 -23.13 12.02 -1.20
C ALA A 45 -24.64 11.67 -1.11
N GLU A 46 -25.42 11.95 -2.16
CA GLU A 46 -26.83 11.56 -2.24
C GLU A 46 -27.00 10.03 -2.18
N ARG A 47 -26.22 9.29 -3.00
CA ARG A 47 -26.23 7.81 -2.98
C ARG A 47 -25.76 7.27 -1.63
N GLY A 48 -24.75 7.89 -1.02
CA GLY A 48 -24.22 7.52 0.29
C GLY A 48 -25.25 7.67 1.43
N VAL A 49 -26.09 8.70 1.40
CA VAL A 49 -27.23 8.82 2.34
C VAL A 49 -28.16 7.63 2.19
N GLN A 50 -28.57 7.32 0.97
CA GLN A 50 -29.48 6.19 0.71
C GLN A 50 -28.85 4.84 1.12
N THR A 51 -27.55 4.64 0.86
CA THR A 51 -26.83 3.44 1.31
C THR A 51 -26.85 3.27 2.83
N ARG A 52 -26.60 4.36 3.56
CA ARG A 52 -26.61 4.35 5.05
C ARG A 52 -28.01 4.08 5.61
N GLU A 53 -29.07 4.67 5.03
CA GLU A 53 -30.46 4.42 5.41
C GLU A 53 -30.86 2.97 5.17
N ASN A 54 -30.53 2.42 4.00
CA ASN A 54 -30.80 1.02 3.67
C ASN A 54 -30.06 0.06 4.61
N THR A 55 -28.77 0.30 4.87
CA THR A 55 -27.96 -0.51 5.78
C THR A 55 -28.56 -0.53 7.21
N THR A 56 -29.02 0.65 7.68
CA THR A 56 -29.65 0.78 9.01
C THR A 56 -30.99 0.05 9.06
N ARG A 57 -31.82 0.21 8.03
CA ARG A 57 -33.14 -0.44 7.95
C ARG A 57 -33.04 -1.96 7.87
N GLU A 58 -32.05 -2.48 7.15
CA GLU A 58 -31.84 -3.92 6.94
C GLU A 58 -30.99 -4.54 8.05
N GLU A 59 -30.53 -3.75 9.01
CA GLU A 59 -29.67 -4.17 10.13
C GLU A 59 -28.44 -4.98 9.70
N LYS A 60 -27.87 -4.67 8.51
CA LYS A 60 -26.73 -5.38 7.97
C LYS A 60 -25.49 -5.22 8.87
N ARG A 61 -24.72 -6.30 9.01
CA ARG A 61 -23.41 -6.28 9.66
C ARG A 61 -22.45 -5.41 8.85
N LYS A 62 -21.72 -4.51 9.52
CA LYS A 62 -20.77 -3.57 8.90
C LYS A 62 -19.34 -4.00 9.05
N VAL A 63 -18.54 -3.75 8.01
CA VAL A 63 -17.09 -3.95 8.02
C VAL A 63 -16.42 -2.59 8.25
N HIS A 64 -15.59 -2.51 9.27
CA HIS A 64 -14.75 -1.35 9.60
C HIS A 64 -13.30 -1.71 9.28
N TYR A 65 -12.76 -1.15 8.20
CA TYR A 65 -11.40 -1.46 7.71
C TYR A 65 -10.44 -0.38 8.20
N LEU A 66 -9.62 -0.69 9.19
CA LEU A 66 -8.66 0.23 9.79
C LEU A 66 -7.27 0.02 9.18
N SER A 67 -6.71 1.07 8.60
CA SER A 67 -5.36 1.06 8.04
C SER A 67 -4.68 2.40 8.32
N LEU A 68 -3.39 2.37 8.64
CA LEU A 68 -2.61 3.60 8.82
C LEU A 68 -2.45 4.38 7.51
N GLU A 69 -2.68 3.74 6.37
CA GLU A 69 -2.56 4.35 5.05
C GLU A 69 -3.63 3.84 4.06
N PHE A 70 -4.09 4.75 3.19
CA PHE A 70 -4.91 4.48 2.01
C PHE A 70 -4.31 5.19 0.80
N LEU A 71 -3.58 4.46 -0.04
CA LEU A 71 -2.95 5.02 -1.23
C LEU A 71 -3.96 5.12 -2.38
N MET A 72 -4.81 6.15 -2.32
CA MET A 72 -5.95 6.32 -3.21
C MET A 72 -5.54 6.65 -4.65
N GLY A 73 -4.45 7.40 -4.86
CA GLY A 73 -4.16 8.00 -6.14
C GLY A 73 -5.14 9.13 -6.48
N ARG A 74 -5.35 9.39 -7.77
CA ARG A 74 -6.35 10.33 -8.27
C ARG A 74 -7.75 9.73 -8.23
N SER A 75 -8.74 10.52 -7.89
CA SER A 75 -10.13 10.08 -7.66
C SER A 75 -11.11 10.54 -8.73
N LEU A 76 -10.82 11.61 -9.48
CA LEU A 76 -11.75 12.22 -10.43
C LEU A 76 -12.14 11.24 -11.55
N MET A 77 -11.15 10.71 -12.27
CA MET A 77 -11.38 9.73 -13.33
C MET A 77 -11.99 8.43 -12.75
N LYS A 78 -11.49 7.98 -11.59
CA LYS A 78 -11.97 6.76 -10.93
C LYS A 78 -13.45 6.85 -10.56
N ASN A 79 -13.86 7.95 -9.93
CA ASN A 79 -15.26 8.14 -9.53
C ASN A 79 -16.16 8.35 -10.75
N ALA A 80 -15.72 9.11 -11.76
CA ALA A 80 -16.46 9.24 -13.01
C ALA A 80 -16.68 7.89 -13.71
N PHE A 81 -15.67 7.02 -13.70
CA PHE A 81 -15.75 5.66 -14.25
C PHE A 81 -16.74 4.80 -13.46
N ASN A 82 -16.60 4.74 -12.13
CA ASN A 82 -17.46 3.92 -11.29
C ASN A 82 -18.93 4.36 -11.31
N LEU A 83 -19.16 5.66 -11.49
CA LEU A 83 -20.51 6.22 -11.65
C LEU A 83 -21.07 6.05 -13.08
N GLU A 84 -20.30 5.49 -14.02
CA GLU A 84 -20.61 5.35 -15.45
C GLU A 84 -20.84 6.71 -16.15
N LEU A 85 -20.19 7.78 -15.65
CA LEU A 85 -20.31 9.15 -16.15
C LEU A 85 -19.06 9.63 -16.90
N LEU A 86 -18.02 8.81 -17.06
CA LEU A 86 -16.73 9.25 -17.61
C LEU A 86 -16.87 9.82 -19.02
N GLY A 87 -17.63 9.18 -19.92
CA GLY A 87 -17.85 9.66 -21.27
C GLY A 87 -18.60 11.00 -21.29
N ALA A 88 -19.70 11.09 -20.54
CA ALA A 88 -20.50 12.32 -20.43
C ALA A 88 -19.72 13.48 -19.79
N LEU A 89 -18.86 13.17 -18.81
CA LEU A 89 -17.99 14.17 -18.17
C LEU A 89 -16.93 14.70 -19.13
N ASN A 90 -16.28 13.83 -19.91
CA ASN A 90 -15.31 14.22 -20.94
C ASN A 90 -15.96 15.19 -21.95
N GLU A 91 -17.10 14.80 -22.51
CA GLU A 91 -17.82 15.65 -23.46
C GLU A 91 -18.24 17.00 -22.84
N ALA A 92 -18.68 17.01 -21.57
CA ALA A 92 -19.06 18.23 -20.89
C ALA A 92 -17.86 19.19 -20.68
N ILE A 93 -16.70 18.66 -20.31
CA ILE A 93 -15.46 19.43 -20.14
C ILE A 93 -15.01 20.02 -21.49
N ASP A 94 -15.00 19.19 -22.56
CA ASP A 94 -14.58 19.62 -23.89
C ASP A 94 -15.51 20.72 -24.45
N GLU A 95 -16.82 20.61 -24.25
CA GLU A 95 -17.77 21.65 -24.63
C GLU A 95 -17.65 22.97 -23.84
N LEU A 96 -17.11 22.89 -22.61
CA LEU A 96 -16.78 24.09 -21.82
C LEU A 96 -15.48 24.77 -22.26
N GLY A 97 -14.76 24.19 -23.24
CA GLY A 97 -13.57 24.74 -23.84
C GLY A 97 -12.26 24.29 -23.21
N PHE A 98 -12.28 23.24 -22.40
CA PHE A 98 -11.12 22.61 -21.78
C PHE A 98 -10.82 21.25 -22.42
N LYS A 99 -9.64 20.70 -22.18
CA LYS A 99 -9.30 19.33 -22.56
C LYS A 99 -9.44 18.42 -21.35
N ALA A 100 -10.33 17.43 -21.42
CA ALA A 100 -10.59 16.53 -20.30
C ALA A 100 -9.31 15.88 -19.76
N ALA A 101 -8.38 15.46 -20.63
CA ALA A 101 -7.11 14.86 -20.20
C ALA A 101 -6.26 15.82 -19.35
N ASP A 102 -6.17 17.10 -19.72
CA ASP A 102 -5.41 18.09 -18.96
C ASP A 102 -6.07 18.35 -17.59
N ILE A 103 -7.40 18.36 -17.54
CA ILE A 103 -8.16 18.54 -16.28
C ILE A 103 -7.93 17.35 -15.33
N PHE A 104 -7.94 16.10 -15.81
CA PHE A 104 -7.64 14.93 -14.98
C PHE A 104 -6.19 14.93 -14.46
N GLU A 105 -5.24 15.47 -15.23
CA GLU A 105 -3.85 15.60 -14.80
C GLU A 105 -3.64 16.67 -13.72
N MET A 106 -4.55 17.63 -13.57
CA MET A 106 -4.45 18.65 -12.51
C MET A 106 -4.64 18.07 -11.11
N GLU A 107 -5.36 16.93 -10.98
CA GLU A 107 -5.57 16.31 -9.67
C GLU A 107 -4.27 15.70 -9.13
N PRO A 108 -3.82 16.07 -7.92
CA PRO A 108 -2.68 15.42 -7.27
C PRO A 108 -3.07 14.03 -6.75
N ASP A 109 -2.08 13.15 -6.65
CA ASP A 109 -2.27 11.92 -5.86
C ASP A 109 -2.52 12.29 -4.40
N ALA A 110 -3.55 11.74 -3.78
CA ALA A 110 -3.83 11.98 -2.37
C ALA A 110 -2.68 11.47 -1.48
N GLY A 111 -2.13 12.34 -0.64
CA GLY A 111 -0.99 12.05 0.26
C GLY A 111 -1.36 11.17 1.47
N LEU A 112 -2.22 10.17 1.28
CA LEU A 112 -2.81 9.34 2.33
C LEU A 112 -2.17 7.96 2.44
N GLY A 113 -1.11 7.69 1.70
CA GLY A 113 -0.45 6.38 1.70
C GLY A 113 0.93 6.43 1.06
N ASN A 114 1.67 5.32 1.17
CA ASN A 114 3.04 5.20 0.68
C ASN A 114 3.27 4.01 -0.24
N GLY A 115 2.74 2.83 0.09
CA GLY A 115 3.15 1.60 -0.59
C GLY A 115 2.04 0.58 -0.81
N GLY A 116 2.45 -0.70 -0.89
CA GLY A 116 1.57 -1.82 -1.18
C GLY A 116 0.42 -1.99 -0.19
N LEU A 117 0.68 -1.78 1.10
CA LEU A 117 -0.32 -1.86 2.17
C LEU A 117 -1.46 -0.84 1.96
N GLY A 118 -1.10 0.42 1.70
CA GLY A 118 -2.09 1.49 1.47
C GLY A 118 -2.81 1.33 0.14
N ARG A 119 -2.13 0.86 -0.92
CA ARG A 119 -2.82 0.60 -2.19
C ARG A 119 -3.78 -0.59 -2.08
N LEU A 120 -3.42 -1.62 -1.32
CA LEU A 120 -4.32 -2.74 -1.04
C LEU A 120 -5.60 -2.27 -0.34
N ALA A 121 -5.45 -1.45 0.71
CA ALA A 121 -6.60 -0.86 1.43
C ALA A 121 -7.52 -0.07 0.49
N ALA A 122 -6.95 0.73 -0.43
CA ALA A 122 -7.71 1.46 -1.43
C ALA A 122 -8.44 0.53 -2.43
N CYS A 123 -7.78 -0.53 -2.94
CA CYS A 123 -8.40 -1.52 -3.80
C CYS A 123 -9.53 -2.28 -3.09
N TYR A 124 -9.33 -2.63 -1.83
CA TYR A 124 -10.33 -3.37 -1.05
C TYR A 124 -11.57 -2.53 -0.73
N LEU A 125 -11.40 -1.23 -0.47
CA LEU A 125 -12.53 -0.34 -0.23
C LEU A 125 -13.39 -0.16 -1.50
N ASP A 126 -12.76 -0.06 -2.68
CA ASP A 126 -13.46 -0.09 -3.97
C ASP A 126 -14.25 -1.40 -4.17
N SER A 127 -13.60 -2.55 -3.94
CA SER A 127 -14.23 -3.86 -4.09
C SER A 127 -15.36 -4.09 -3.07
N MET A 128 -15.19 -3.70 -1.80
CA MET A 128 -16.27 -3.77 -0.82
C MET A 128 -17.48 -2.95 -1.28
N THR A 129 -17.25 -1.79 -1.89
CA THR A 129 -18.34 -0.93 -2.39
C THR A 129 -19.01 -1.54 -3.61
N THR A 130 -18.24 -2.03 -4.58
CA THR A 130 -18.75 -2.69 -5.78
C THR A 130 -19.55 -3.96 -5.46
N LEU A 131 -19.14 -4.72 -4.44
CA LEU A 131 -19.83 -5.92 -3.95
C LEU A 131 -20.98 -5.59 -2.96
N GLU A 132 -21.33 -4.33 -2.79
CA GLU A 132 -22.43 -3.86 -1.93
C GLU A 132 -22.30 -4.28 -0.45
N ILE A 133 -21.05 -4.46 0.03
CA ILE A 133 -20.78 -4.71 1.43
C ILE A 133 -20.82 -3.37 2.18
N PRO A 134 -21.68 -3.21 3.20
CA PRO A 134 -21.64 -2.02 4.03
C PRO A 134 -20.32 -1.91 4.78
N ALA A 135 -19.51 -0.95 4.39
CA ALA A 135 -18.16 -0.79 4.92
C ALA A 135 -17.78 0.67 5.17
N ALA A 136 -16.75 0.88 5.97
CA ALA A 136 -16.07 2.15 6.08
C ALA A 136 -14.56 1.91 6.27
N GLY A 137 -13.75 2.67 5.56
CA GLY A 137 -12.31 2.77 5.80
C GLY A 137 -12.02 3.83 6.86
N TYR A 138 -10.95 3.64 7.63
CA TYR A 138 -10.52 4.59 8.66
C TYR A 138 -9.01 4.78 8.63
N SER A 139 -8.55 6.04 8.64
CA SER A 139 -7.15 6.43 8.69
C SER A 139 -6.98 7.85 9.25
N ILE A 140 -5.78 8.40 9.12
CA ILE A 140 -5.45 9.78 9.44
C ILE A 140 -5.52 10.64 8.18
N CYS A 141 -6.02 11.88 8.30
CA CYS A 141 -6.00 12.89 7.26
C CYS A 141 -4.63 13.59 7.23
N TYR A 142 -3.64 12.96 6.59
CA TYR A 142 -2.29 13.53 6.54
C TYR A 142 -2.25 14.79 5.67
N GLU A 143 -1.68 15.84 6.21
CA GLU A 143 -1.57 17.13 5.51
C GLU A 143 -0.51 17.08 4.39
N LEU A 144 0.64 16.48 4.66
CA LEU A 144 1.82 16.51 3.80
C LEU A 144 2.23 15.12 3.24
N GLY A 145 1.37 14.11 3.39
CA GLY A 145 1.68 12.74 2.98
C GLY A 145 2.94 12.18 3.65
N ILE A 146 3.70 11.35 2.93
CA ILE A 146 5.00 10.88 3.41
C ILE A 146 6.11 11.88 3.04
N PHE A 147 6.30 12.16 1.78
CA PHE A 147 7.11 13.23 1.17
C PHE A 147 7.01 13.15 -0.36
N LYS A 148 7.32 14.26 -1.02
CA LYS A 148 7.62 14.32 -2.44
C LYS A 148 9.11 14.09 -2.64
N GLN A 149 9.48 13.11 -3.47
CA GLN A 149 10.88 12.81 -3.74
C GLN A 149 11.41 13.68 -4.87
N LYS A 150 12.61 14.23 -4.66
CA LYS A 150 13.44 14.88 -5.67
C LYS A 150 14.80 14.18 -5.71
N ILE A 151 15.38 14.04 -6.90
CA ILE A 151 16.76 13.57 -7.05
C ILE A 151 17.66 14.78 -7.32
N VAL A 152 18.62 15.02 -6.43
CA VAL A 152 19.58 16.10 -6.53
C VAL A 152 20.97 15.49 -6.45
N GLU A 153 21.81 15.71 -7.46
CA GLU A 153 23.14 15.10 -7.55
C GLU A 153 23.12 13.58 -7.32
N GLY A 154 22.12 12.89 -7.92
CA GLY A 154 21.92 11.46 -7.78
C GLY A 154 21.30 10.99 -6.45
N GLN A 155 21.12 11.87 -5.47
CA GLN A 155 20.64 11.54 -4.12
C GLN A 155 19.16 11.86 -3.94
N GLN A 156 18.47 11.06 -3.14
CA GLN A 156 17.09 11.36 -2.72
C GLN A 156 17.06 12.54 -1.74
N VAL A 157 16.21 13.52 -2.07
CA VAL A 157 15.83 14.62 -1.19
C VAL A 157 14.33 14.55 -0.95
N GLU A 158 13.92 14.70 0.31
CA GLU A 158 12.53 14.68 0.74
C GLU A 158 11.98 16.11 0.83
N LEU A 159 10.86 16.35 0.14
CA LEU A 159 10.14 17.63 0.16
C LEU A 159 8.72 17.41 0.68
N PRO A 160 8.08 18.43 1.29
CA PRO A 160 6.66 18.33 1.65
C PRO A 160 5.79 18.02 0.43
N ASP A 161 4.85 17.10 0.58
CA ASP A 161 3.86 16.76 -0.46
C ASP A 161 2.53 17.44 -0.13
N ASP A 162 2.42 18.71 -0.50
CA ASP A 162 1.25 19.55 -0.25
C ASP A 162 0.13 19.25 -1.26
N TRP A 163 -0.45 18.06 -1.13
CA TRP A 163 -1.51 17.56 -2.02
C TRP A 163 -2.87 18.24 -1.79
N MET A 164 -3.10 18.78 -0.56
CA MET A 164 -4.39 19.32 -0.17
C MET A 164 -4.79 20.59 -0.92
N GLN A 165 -3.85 21.35 -1.48
CA GLN A 165 -4.16 22.57 -2.24
C GLN A 165 -5.18 22.35 -3.36
N LEU A 166 -5.14 21.22 -4.04
CA LEU A 166 -6.09 20.82 -5.08
C LEU A 166 -6.92 19.58 -4.72
N GLY A 167 -6.39 18.69 -3.84
CA GLY A 167 -7.02 17.42 -3.46
C GLY A 167 -8.10 17.52 -2.38
N ASP A 168 -8.30 18.67 -1.76
CA ASP A 168 -9.28 18.91 -0.70
C ASP A 168 -10.75 18.83 -1.17
N ALA A 169 -10.99 18.92 -2.46
CA ALA A 169 -12.33 18.87 -3.04
C ALA A 169 -13.16 17.64 -2.65
N TRP A 170 -12.50 16.52 -2.33
CA TRP A 170 -13.14 15.28 -1.94
C TRP A 170 -13.47 15.18 -0.45
N LEU A 171 -12.89 16.03 0.39
CA LEU A 171 -12.98 15.96 1.84
C LEU A 171 -14.19 16.73 2.37
N LEU A 172 -14.98 16.09 3.23
CA LEU A 172 -16.13 16.66 3.91
C LEU A 172 -15.89 16.67 5.42
N PRO A 173 -15.38 17.77 6.00
CA PRO A 173 -15.15 17.86 7.44
C PRO A 173 -16.48 17.90 8.22
N LYS A 174 -16.58 17.12 9.31
CA LYS A 174 -17.79 17.00 10.16
C LYS A 174 -17.46 17.35 11.61
N LEU A 175 -17.32 18.63 11.91
CA LEU A 175 -16.93 19.13 13.24
C LEU A 175 -17.84 18.62 14.38
N GLN A 176 -19.13 18.39 14.11
CA GLN A 176 -20.08 17.94 15.12
C GLN A 176 -19.91 16.44 15.47
N GLU A 177 -19.16 15.69 14.67
CA GLU A 177 -18.83 14.28 14.90
C GLU A 177 -17.40 14.10 15.46
N ALA A 178 -16.76 15.19 15.93
CA ALA A 178 -15.42 15.12 16.49
C ALA A 178 -15.38 14.32 17.78
N GLU A 179 -14.31 13.57 17.99
CA GLU A 179 -14.06 12.78 19.20
C GLU A 179 -12.85 13.34 19.98
N GLU A 180 -12.87 13.23 21.29
CA GLU A 180 -11.71 13.59 22.12
C GLU A 180 -10.81 12.37 22.35
N VAL A 181 -9.52 12.52 22.10
CA VAL A 181 -8.49 11.53 22.40
C VAL A 181 -7.57 12.05 23.49
N HIS A 182 -7.32 11.23 24.50
CA HIS A 182 -6.58 11.60 25.70
C HIS A 182 -5.18 10.97 25.70
N PHE A 183 -4.17 11.79 26.02
CA PHE A 183 -2.78 11.34 26.15
C PHE A 183 -2.18 11.74 27.49
N GLY A 184 -1.38 10.83 28.07
CA GLY A 184 -0.72 11.06 29.35
C GLY A 184 -1.68 11.13 30.53
N GLY A 185 -1.31 11.91 31.54
CA GLY A 185 -2.09 12.09 32.74
C GLY A 185 -1.92 11.00 33.80
N THR A 186 -2.79 11.00 34.79
CA THR A 186 -2.76 10.06 35.91
C THR A 186 -4.08 9.30 36.01
N VAL A 187 -4.00 7.99 36.19
CA VAL A 187 -5.16 7.12 36.34
C VAL A 187 -5.26 6.65 37.78
N ARG A 188 -6.41 6.91 38.41
CA ARG A 188 -6.77 6.39 39.74
C ARG A 188 -7.95 5.43 39.61
N THR A 189 -7.89 4.34 40.31
CA THR A 189 -8.98 3.36 40.37
C THR A 189 -9.49 3.20 41.80
N ARG A 190 -10.80 3.14 41.97
CA ARG A 190 -11.46 2.84 43.26
C ARG A 190 -12.61 1.89 43.03
N TRP A 191 -12.90 1.05 44.01
CA TRP A 191 -14.09 0.23 44.01
C TRP A 191 -15.24 1.02 44.69
N ASP A 192 -16.36 1.12 44.01
CA ASP A 192 -17.58 1.71 44.53
C ASP A 192 -18.76 0.76 44.31
N ASN A 193 -19.39 0.29 45.40
CA ASN A 193 -20.51 -0.65 45.35
C ASN A 193 -20.28 -1.91 44.50
N GLY A 194 -19.04 -2.43 44.47
CA GLY A 194 -18.64 -3.61 43.65
C GLY A 194 -18.34 -3.31 42.19
N HIS A 195 -18.36 -2.03 41.79
CA HIS A 195 -17.93 -1.59 40.46
C HIS A 195 -16.56 -0.90 40.50
N LEU A 196 -15.70 -1.19 39.53
CA LEU A 196 -14.44 -0.50 39.37
C LEU A 196 -14.70 0.88 38.74
N MET A 197 -14.44 1.92 39.53
CA MET A 197 -14.48 3.30 39.05
C MET A 197 -13.09 3.73 38.62
N VAL A 198 -12.95 4.20 37.37
CA VAL A 198 -11.72 4.71 36.80
C VAL A 198 -11.81 6.23 36.65
N VAL A 199 -10.83 6.95 37.21
CA VAL A 199 -10.74 8.40 37.09
C VAL A 199 -9.41 8.72 36.39
N HIS A 200 -9.48 9.34 35.22
CA HIS A 200 -8.33 9.80 34.44
C HIS A 200 -8.24 11.31 34.55
N GLU A 201 -7.13 11.85 35.06
CA GLU A 201 -6.91 13.25 35.37
C GLU A 201 -5.60 13.77 34.72
N ASP A 202 -5.48 15.08 34.57
CA ASP A 202 -4.27 15.76 34.08
C ASP A 202 -3.77 15.30 32.69
N TYR A 203 -4.65 14.82 31.83
CA TYR A 203 -4.33 14.38 30.49
C TYR A 203 -4.33 15.54 29.47
N THR A 204 -3.57 15.37 28.40
CA THR A 204 -3.63 16.23 27.22
C THR A 204 -4.76 15.77 26.29
N ARG A 205 -5.61 16.70 25.87
CA ARG A 205 -6.72 16.44 24.95
C ARG A 205 -6.31 16.79 23.52
N VAL A 206 -6.62 15.91 22.59
CA VAL A 206 -6.54 16.16 21.14
C VAL A 206 -7.91 15.90 20.55
N LEU A 207 -8.40 16.84 19.75
CA LEU A 207 -9.68 16.70 19.07
C LEU A 207 -9.45 16.01 17.71
N ALA A 208 -10.08 14.88 17.50
CA ALA A 208 -10.10 14.17 16.24
C ALA A 208 -11.32 14.61 15.41
N VAL A 209 -11.09 15.39 14.37
CA VAL A 209 -12.15 15.89 13.48
C VAL A 209 -12.23 14.97 12.26
N PRO A 210 -13.39 14.30 12.00
CA PRO A 210 -13.51 13.45 10.84
C PRO A 210 -13.67 14.27 9.57
N CYS A 211 -12.92 13.91 8.54
CA CYS A 211 -13.04 14.35 7.16
C CYS A 211 -13.45 13.13 6.33
N ASP A 212 -14.69 13.09 5.89
CA ASP A 212 -15.21 11.95 5.13
C ASP A 212 -14.96 12.14 3.63
N MET A 213 -14.58 11.04 2.97
CA MET A 213 -14.45 10.93 1.52
C MET A 213 -15.35 9.78 1.06
N GLU A 214 -16.32 10.08 0.20
CA GLU A 214 -17.23 9.07 -0.33
C GLU A 214 -16.54 8.22 -1.42
N ILE A 215 -16.87 6.93 -1.47
CA ILE A 215 -16.28 5.93 -2.37
C ILE A 215 -17.39 5.26 -3.16
N ALA A 216 -17.47 5.54 -4.47
CA ALA A 216 -18.44 4.93 -5.36
C ALA A 216 -18.00 3.51 -5.78
N GLY A 217 -18.95 2.57 -5.86
CA GLY A 217 -18.76 1.26 -6.48
C GLY A 217 -19.02 1.32 -8.00
N TYR A 218 -18.58 0.27 -8.71
CA TYR A 218 -18.89 0.09 -10.12
C TYR A 218 -20.18 -0.73 -10.30
N ASP A 219 -21.02 -0.36 -11.26
CA ASP A 219 -22.31 -1.03 -11.56
C ASP A 219 -23.20 -1.17 -10.31
N THR A 220 -23.26 -0.13 -9.48
CA THR A 220 -24.07 -0.09 -8.27
C THR A 220 -24.31 1.34 -7.80
N ASP A 221 -25.43 1.56 -7.09
CA ASP A 221 -25.68 2.82 -6.37
C ASP A 221 -25.08 2.82 -4.96
N HIS A 222 -24.43 1.73 -4.53
CA HIS A 222 -23.81 1.63 -3.22
C HIS A 222 -22.61 2.56 -3.10
N VAL A 223 -22.53 3.30 -2.00
CA VAL A 223 -21.44 4.22 -1.69
C VAL A 223 -20.99 4.01 -0.25
N ASN A 224 -19.72 3.66 -0.07
CA ASN A 224 -19.06 3.57 1.23
C ASN A 224 -18.29 4.86 1.55
N THR A 225 -17.75 4.96 2.76
CA THR A 225 -17.04 6.15 3.23
C THR A 225 -15.63 5.78 3.68
N LEU A 226 -14.63 6.57 3.27
CA LEU A 226 -13.33 6.63 3.90
C LEU A 226 -13.32 7.80 4.90
N ARG A 227 -13.28 7.49 6.20
CA ARG A 227 -13.22 8.48 7.29
C ARG A 227 -11.77 8.73 7.68
N LEU A 228 -11.33 9.96 7.54
CA LEU A 228 -9.98 10.40 7.81
C LEU A 228 -10.00 11.35 9.02
N TRP A 229 -9.17 11.08 10.03
CA TRP A 229 -9.13 11.87 11.25
C TRP A 229 -8.06 12.95 11.17
N GLN A 230 -8.47 14.21 11.30
CA GLN A 230 -7.58 15.35 11.42
C GLN A 230 -7.41 15.72 12.91
N ALA A 231 -6.18 15.81 13.36
CA ALA A 231 -5.87 16.21 14.73
C ALA A 231 -5.95 17.74 14.87
N ARG A 232 -6.60 18.20 15.93
CA ARG A 232 -6.68 19.62 16.28
C ARG A 232 -6.56 19.82 17.79
N SER A 233 -6.02 20.94 18.22
CA SER A 233 -6.08 21.34 19.62
C SER A 233 -7.51 21.79 19.97
N PRO A 234 -8.09 21.33 21.09
CA PRO A 234 -9.34 21.87 21.61
C PRO A 234 -9.19 23.27 22.21
N LYS A 235 -7.96 23.67 22.51
CA LYS A 235 -7.67 25.00 23.06
C LYS A 235 -7.44 26.00 21.93
N PRO A 236 -8.07 27.22 22.03
CA PRO A 236 -7.74 28.31 21.12
C PRO A 236 -6.30 28.82 21.38
N ILE A 237 -5.79 29.62 20.46
CA ILE A 237 -4.51 30.30 20.64
C ILE A 237 -4.57 31.12 21.93
N ASP A 238 -3.52 31.07 22.75
CA ASP A 238 -3.42 31.91 23.95
C ASP A 238 -3.28 33.39 23.55
N MET A 239 -4.39 34.10 23.59
CA MET A 239 -4.46 35.51 23.21
C MET A 239 -3.64 36.43 24.13
N LYS A 240 -3.36 36.00 25.37
CA LYS A 240 -2.51 36.77 26.28
C LYS A 240 -1.04 36.69 25.85
N LEU A 241 -0.54 35.50 25.61
CA LEU A 241 0.82 35.30 25.07
C LEU A 241 0.97 35.96 23.70
N PHE A 242 -0.05 35.80 22.82
CA PHE A 242 -0.07 36.42 21.50
C PHE A 242 0.06 37.98 21.62
N SER A 243 -0.73 38.62 22.50
CA SER A 243 -0.71 40.06 22.72
C SER A 243 0.61 40.55 23.33
N GLN A 244 1.36 39.65 23.96
CA GLN A 244 2.70 39.94 24.51
C GLN A 244 3.83 39.73 23.50
N GLY A 245 3.52 39.39 22.23
CA GLY A 245 4.51 39.13 21.19
C GLY A 245 5.15 37.73 21.26
N GLN A 246 4.65 36.85 22.13
CA GLN A 246 5.13 35.46 22.29
C GLN A 246 4.38 34.52 21.35
N TYR A 247 4.44 34.79 20.07
CA TYR A 247 3.63 34.08 19.03
C TYR A 247 3.86 32.60 18.98
N LEU A 248 5.11 32.14 19.11
CA LEU A 248 5.44 30.70 19.09
C LEU A 248 4.86 29.98 20.31
N HIS A 249 5.03 30.51 21.51
CA HIS A 249 4.46 29.93 22.72
C HIS A 249 2.92 29.93 22.71
N ALA A 250 2.32 30.97 22.13
CA ALA A 250 0.87 31.07 21.99
C ALA A 250 0.30 29.96 21.06
N ALA A 251 1.10 29.45 20.12
CA ALA A 251 0.72 28.43 19.13
C ALA A 251 1.24 27.03 19.47
N GLU A 252 2.06 26.84 20.49
CA GLU A 252 2.78 25.59 20.78
C GLU A 252 1.86 24.40 20.99
N GLU A 253 0.83 24.50 21.84
CA GLU A 253 -0.12 23.41 22.08
C GLU A 253 -0.86 23.00 20.79
N ARG A 254 -1.17 23.98 19.95
CA ARG A 254 -1.81 23.75 18.66
C ARG A 254 -0.86 22.98 17.71
N ALA A 255 0.38 23.43 17.57
CA ALA A 255 1.38 22.80 16.73
C ALA A 255 1.65 21.34 17.15
N MET A 256 1.68 21.06 18.46
CA MET A 256 1.86 19.72 18.98
C MET A 256 0.67 18.78 18.67
N ALA A 257 -0.57 19.29 18.70
CA ALA A 257 -1.74 18.52 18.29
C ALA A 257 -1.76 18.29 16.78
N ASP A 258 -1.55 19.35 15.98
CA ASP A 258 -1.58 19.31 14.52
C ASP A 258 -0.52 18.33 13.98
N ALA A 259 0.67 18.22 14.62
CA ALA A 259 1.76 17.33 14.23
C ALA A 259 1.33 15.85 14.10
N ILE A 260 0.30 15.40 14.85
CA ILE A 260 -0.20 14.02 14.79
C ILE A 260 -0.75 13.68 13.41
N SER A 261 -1.34 14.63 12.69
CA SER A 261 -1.91 14.43 11.36
C SER A 261 -1.12 15.11 10.23
N GLN A 262 0.13 15.54 10.46
CA GLN A 262 0.92 16.20 9.41
C GLN A 262 1.57 15.23 8.45
N VAL A 263 2.36 14.27 8.94
CA VAL A 263 3.24 13.42 8.11
C VAL A 263 2.98 11.95 8.37
N LEU A 264 2.84 11.19 7.30
CA LEU A 264 2.78 9.72 7.33
C LEU A 264 4.18 9.14 7.58
N TYR A 265 4.30 8.21 8.53
CA TYR A 265 5.56 7.54 8.89
C TYR A 265 6.71 8.52 9.23
N PRO A 266 6.56 9.36 10.25
CA PRO A 266 7.69 10.14 10.75
C PRO A 266 8.84 9.21 11.15
N GLU A 267 10.08 9.70 11.04
CA GLU A 267 11.26 8.93 11.44
C GLU A 267 11.19 8.58 12.93
N ASP A 268 11.50 7.31 13.28
CA ASP A 268 11.36 6.76 14.62
C ASP A 268 12.66 6.19 15.21
N ASN A 269 13.81 6.64 14.70
CA ASN A 269 15.13 6.29 15.25
C ASN A 269 15.40 6.96 16.61
N HIS A 270 14.56 7.91 17.02
CA HIS A 270 14.66 8.65 18.29
C HIS A 270 13.33 8.62 19.07
N TYR A 271 13.37 8.99 20.34
CA TYR A 271 12.23 8.91 21.26
C TYR A 271 11.02 9.72 20.79
N GLU A 272 11.23 10.94 20.32
CA GLU A 272 10.16 11.84 19.87
C GLU A 272 9.41 11.24 18.66
N GLY A 273 10.14 10.65 17.72
CA GLY A 273 9.55 10.00 16.57
C GLY A 273 8.73 8.75 16.95
N LYS A 274 9.27 7.92 17.87
CA LYS A 274 8.52 6.76 18.41
C LYS A 274 7.26 7.23 19.14
N SER A 275 7.37 8.28 19.95
CA SER A 275 6.25 8.89 20.67
C SER A 275 5.17 9.38 19.70
N LEU A 276 5.58 10.10 18.64
CA LEU A 276 4.66 10.61 17.63
C LEU A 276 3.95 9.47 16.88
N ARG A 277 4.68 8.42 16.48
CA ARG A 277 4.08 7.26 15.80
C ARG A 277 3.08 6.52 16.68
N LEU A 278 3.37 6.32 17.96
CA LEU A 278 2.42 5.70 18.90
C LEU A 278 1.20 6.60 19.11
N LYS A 279 1.39 7.93 19.20
CA LYS A 279 0.29 8.89 19.23
C LYS A 279 -0.59 8.81 17.99
N GLN A 280 -0.01 8.71 16.79
CA GLN A 280 -0.76 8.54 15.53
C GLN A 280 -1.62 7.28 15.56
N GLN A 281 -1.05 6.14 15.95
CA GLN A 281 -1.78 4.87 16.02
C GLN A 281 -2.94 4.93 17.01
N TYR A 282 -2.71 5.43 18.23
CA TYR A 282 -3.77 5.53 19.22
C TYR A 282 -4.82 6.59 18.85
N PHE A 283 -4.40 7.71 18.30
CA PHE A 283 -5.26 8.81 17.88
C PHE A 283 -6.37 8.33 16.92
N PHE A 284 -6.00 7.71 15.81
CA PHE A 284 -7.01 7.28 14.85
C PHE A 284 -7.81 6.07 15.32
N VAL A 285 -7.21 5.17 16.08
CA VAL A 285 -7.89 4.02 16.67
C VAL A 285 -8.95 4.47 17.69
N SER A 286 -8.56 5.28 18.65
CA SER A 286 -9.48 5.73 19.70
C SER A 286 -10.65 6.53 19.13
N ALA A 287 -10.39 7.49 18.24
CA ALA A 287 -11.45 8.24 17.56
C ALA A 287 -12.39 7.33 16.76
N THR A 288 -11.84 6.34 16.06
CA THR A 288 -12.60 5.39 15.27
C THR A 288 -13.53 4.55 16.15
N ILE A 289 -12.98 3.94 17.20
CA ILE A 289 -13.77 3.05 18.08
C ILE A 289 -14.84 3.82 18.83
N GLN A 290 -14.53 4.99 19.37
CA GLN A 290 -15.53 5.87 20.00
C GLN A 290 -16.69 6.17 19.03
N SER A 291 -16.36 6.56 17.79
CA SER A 291 -17.37 6.86 16.75
C SER A 291 -18.22 5.65 16.39
N ILE A 292 -17.64 4.45 16.24
CA ILE A 292 -18.37 3.23 15.91
C ILE A 292 -19.28 2.83 17.06
N VAL A 293 -18.78 2.80 18.30
CA VAL A 293 -19.56 2.41 19.49
C VAL A 293 -20.70 3.39 19.73
N ARG A 294 -20.46 4.70 19.61
CA ARG A 294 -21.49 5.72 19.77
C ARG A 294 -22.63 5.52 18.75
N LYS A 295 -22.31 5.31 17.46
CA LYS A 295 -23.29 5.05 16.41
C LYS A 295 -24.05 3.75 16.65
N HIS A 296 -23.37 2.72 17.13
CA HIS A 296 -23.98 1.44 17.50
C HIS A 296 -25.00 1.61 18.64
N ILE A 297 -24.62 2.31 19.72
CA ILE A 297 -25.54 2.58 20.84
C ILE A 297 -26.74 3.42 20.38
N GLN A 298 -26.54 4.44 19.55
CA GLN A 298 -27.62 5.24 19.00
C GLN A 298 -28.63 4.40 18.19
N GLN A 299 -28.12 3.39 17.46
CA GLN A 299 -28.97 2.53 16.62
C GLN A 299 -29.65 1.40 17.40
N TYR A 300 -28.93 0.73 18.32
CA TYR A 300 -29.37 -0.51 18.97
C TYR A 300 -29.67 -0.35 20.47
N GLY A 301 -29.31 0.76 21.09
CA GLY A 301 -29.54 1.02 22.53
C GLY A 301 -28.68 0.19 23.48
N THR A 302 -27.77 -0.63 22.98
CA THR A 302 -26.94 -1.53 23.77
C THR A 302 -25.60 -1.80 23.09
N VAL A 303 -24.56 -2.17 23.85
CA VAL A 303 -23.28 -2.66 23.32
C VAL A 303 -23.20 -4.20 23.29
N LYS A 304 -24.17 -4.92 23.89
CA LYS A 304 -24.06 -6.38 24.05
C LYS A 304 -24.03 -7.16 22.74
N ASN A 305 -24.69 -6.66 21.71
CA ASN A 305 -24.73 -7.26 20.36
C ASN A 305 -23.72 -6.61 19.40
N PHE A 306 -22.72 -5.89 19.91
CA PHE A 306 -21.76 -5.16 19.07
C PHE A 306 -21.06 -6.05 18.06
N HIS A 307 -20.58 -7.21 18.49
CA HIS A 307 -19.88 -8.19 17.64
C HIS A 307 -20.77 -8.86 16.58
N GLU A 308 -22.08 -8.85 16.77
CA GLU A 308 -23.01 -9.37 15.78
C GLU A 308 -23.24 -8.40 14.61
N LYS A 309 -23.10 -7.09 14.88
CA LYS A 309 -23.40 -6.01 13.93
C LYS A 309 -22.15 -5.35 13.34
N ASN A 310 -20.96 -5.59 13.90
CA ASN A 310 -19.73 -4.96 13.48
C ASN A 310 -18.58 -5.97 13.34
N VAL A 311 -17.76 -5.78 12.32
CA VAL A 311 -16.45 -6.44 12.16
C VAL A 311 -15.41 -5.35 12.02
N ILE A 312 -14.32 -5.47 12.76
CA ILE A 312 -13.18 -4.54 12.71
C ILE A 312 -11.99 -5.28 12.11
N GLN A 313 -11.70 -5.01 10.86
CA GLN A 313 -10.52 -5.56 10.18
C GLN A 313 -9.34 -4.64 10.39
N ILE A 314 -8.28 -5.12 11.01
CA ILE A 314 -7.04 -4.38 11.20
C ILE A 314 -6.00 -4.79 10.16
N ASN A 315 -5.49 -3.79 9.45
CA ASN A 315 -4.53 -3.94 8.35
C ASN A 315 -3.11 -3.73 8.88
N ASP A 316 -2.38 -4.84 9.07
CA ASP A 316 -1.13 -4.93 9.81
C ASP A 316 -1.30 -4.65 11.33
N THR A 317 -0.20 -4.47 12.07
CA THR A 317 -0.20 -4.21 13.51
C THR A 317 -0.44 -2.75 13.88
N HIS A 318 -0.44 -1.83 12.92
CA HIS A 318 -0.63 -0.40 13.20
C HIS A 318 -1.92 -0.07 13.96
N PRO A 319 -3.09 -0.72 13.70
CA PRO A 319 -4.31 -0.47 14.46
C PRO A 319 -4.53 -1.42 15.65
N THR A 320 -3.54 -2.16 16.11
CA THR A 320 -3.69 -3.17 17.18
C THR A 320 -4.32 -2.63 18.46
N LEU A 321 -4.11 -1.34 18.74
CA LEU A 321 -4.70 -0.68 19.92
C LEU A 321 -6.24 -0.66 19.95
N VAL A 322 -6.88 -1.06 18.85
CA VAL A 322 -8.33 -1.37 18.83
C VAL A 322 -8.71 -2.35 19.94
N ILE A 323 -7.87 -3.35 20.20
CA ILE A 323 -8.16 -4.40 21.20
C ILE A 323 -8.28 -3.81 22.62
N PRO A 324 -7.25 -3.15 23.17
CA PRO A 324 -7.37 -2.56 24.50
C PRO A 324 -8.29 -1.33 24.56
N GLU A 325 -8.43 -0.56 23.47
CA GLU A 325 -9.33 0.60 23.45
C GLU A 325 -10.81 0.19 23.44
N LEU A 326 -11.19 -0.82 22.68
CA LEU A 326 -12.55 -1.36 22.72
C LEU A 326 -12.85 -1.97 24.10
N MET A 327 -11.88 -2.68 24.71
CA MET A 327 -12.00 -3.14 26.11
C MET A 327 -12.22 -1.97 27.07
N ARG A 328 -11.46 -0.88 26.94
CA ARG A 328 -11.63 0.32 27.78
C ARG A 328 -13.05 0.88 27.70
N ILE A 329 -13.54 1.06 26.49
CA ILE A 329 -14.88 1.63 26.27
C ILE A 329 -15.97 0.69 26.83
N LEU A 330 -15.84 -0.62 26.60
CA LEU A 330 -16.83 -1.59 27.09
C LEU A 330 -16.82 -1.72 28.63
N VAL A 331 -15.64 -1.70 29.24
CA VAL A 331 -15.51 -1.85 30.71
C VAL A 331 -15.72 -0.52 31.43
N ASP A 332 -15.05 0.53 31.04
CA ASP A 332 -15.03 1.81 31.76
C ASP A 332 -16.26 2.66 31.45
N ASP A 333 -16.62 2.78 30.15
CA ASP A 333 -17.69 3.69 29.72
C ASP A 333 -19.07 2.98 29.71
N ALA A 334 -19.11 1.69 29.28
CA ALA A 334 -20.36 0.92 29.22
C ALA A 334 -20.62 0.04 30.47
N GLY A 335 -19.67 -0.04 31.41
CA GLY A 335 -19.83 -0.76 32.68
C GLY A 335 -19.96 -2.28 32.56
N MET A 336 -19.44 -2.89 31.52
CA MET A 336 -19.47 -4.34 31.32
C MET A 336 -18.45 -5.05 32.21
N ASP A 337 -18.76 -6.29 32.60
CA ASP A 337 -17.73 -7.15 33.16
C ASP A 337 -16.66 -7.53 32.11
N TRP A 338 -15.46 -7.88 32.60
CA TRP A 338 -14.31 -8.14 31.76
C TRP A 338 -14.52 -9.26 30.73
N ASP A 339 -15.12 -10.38 31.17
CA ASP A 339 -15.24 -11.56 30.33
C ASP A 339 -16.28 -11.37 29.21
N ALA A 340 -17.37 -10.66 29.49
CA ALA A 340 -18.35 -10.26 28.48
C ALA A 340 -17.77 -9.26 27.48
N ALA A 341 -16.98 -8.28 27.95
CA ALA A 341 -16.28 -7.33 27.08
C ALA A 341 -15.24 -8.02 26.19
N TRP A 342 -14.44 -8.94 26.76
CA TRP A 342 -13.44 -9.71 26.03
C TRP A 342 -14.06 -10.63 24.98
N HIS A 343 -15.23 -11.23 25.29
CA HIS A 343 -15.98 -12.00 24.29
C HIS A 343 -16.35 -11.14 23.08
N ILE A 344 -16.84 -9.92 23.28
CA ILE A 344 -17.16 -9.01 22.17
C ILE A 344 -15.92 -8.70 21.33
N VAL A 345 -14.80 -8.33 21.95
CA VAL A 345 -13.54 -7.98 21.26
C VAL A 345 -13.06 -9.15 20.39
N THR A 346 -12.97 -10.34 20.99
CA THR A 346 -12.44 -11.53 20.30
C THR A 346 -13.38 -12.12 19.24
N HIS A 347 -14.59 -11.59 19.07
CA HIS A 347 -15.56 -12.01 18.07
C HIS A 347 -15.88 -10.93 17.02
N CYS A 348 -15.23 -9.75 17.11
CA CYS A 348 -15.42 -8.72 16.10
C CYS A 348 -14.10 -8.19 15.48
N VAL A 349 -12.93 -8.44 16.08
CA VAL A 349 -11.65 -7.99 15.54
C VAL A 349 -11.03 -9.08 14.68
N ALA A 350 -10.54 -8.75 13.48
CA ALA A 350 -9.79 -9.64 12.60
C ALA A 350 -8.47 -8.98 12.19
N TYR A 351 -7.39 -9.76 12.09
CA TYR A 351 -6.03 -9.27 11.85
C TYR A 351 -5.45 -9.84 10.57
N THR A 352 -4.97 -8.95 9.68
CA THR A 352 -4.14 -9.32 8.54
C THR A 352 -2.69 -8.97 8.81
N ASN A 353 -1.80 -9.97 8.77
CA ASN A 353 -0.35 -9.77 8.82
C ASN A 353 0.21 -9.52 7.41
N HIS A 354 1.16 -8.60 7.28
CA HIS A 354 1.77 -8.23 6.00
C HIS A 354 3.30 -8.45 5.96
N THR A 355 3.88 -9.08 6.95
CA THR A 355 5.32 -9.35 6.99
C THR A 355 5.65 -10.81 7.28
N VAL A 356 6.78 -11.26 6.74
CA VAL A 356 7.39 -12.57 7.03
C VAL A 356 8.65 -12.43 7.88
N MET A 357 9.12 -11.22 8.10
CA MET A 357 10.36 -10.94 8.84
C MET A 357 10.05 -10.71 10.32
N ALA A 358 10.57 -11.57 11.19
CA ALA A 358 10.35 -11.44 12.64
C ALA A 358 10.85 -10.10 13.20
N GLU A 359 11.96 -9.59 12.66
CA GLU A 359 12.56 -8.30 13.02
C GLU A 359 11.70 -7.07 12.60
N ALA A 360 10.77 -7.26 11.67
CA ALA A 360 9.86 -6.20 11.22
C ALA A 360 8.53 -6.18 12.00
N LEU A 361 8.30 -7.14 12.91
CA LEU A 361 7.14 -7.10 13.80
C LEU A 361 7.27 -5.97 14.82
N GLU A 362 6.23 -5.14 14.96
CA GLU A 362 6.26 -4.00 15.85
C GLU A 362 6.41 -4.41 17.32
N VAL A 363 7.44 -3.86 17.97
CA VAL A 363 7.66 -3.92 19.40
C VAL A 363 7.84 -2.51 19.94
N TRP A 364 6.97 -2.10 20.85
CA TRP A 364 7.02 -0.77 21.46
C TRP A 364 7.60 -0.81 22.86
N PRO A 365 8.45 0.16 23.25
CA PRO A 365 8.91 0.26 24.64
C PRO A 365 7.74 0.40 25.62
N GLN A 366 7.67 -0.41 26.64
CA GLN A 366 6.67 -0.39 27.70
C GLN A 366 6.52 1.01 28.29
N GLN A 367 7.65 1.73 28.52
CA GLN A 367 7.66 3.08 29.11
C GLN A 367 6.84 4.10 28.28
N LEU A 368 6.76 3.92 26.96
CA LEU A 368 5.91 4.79 26.12
C LEU A 368 4.43 4.60 26.45
N PHE A 369 3.97 3.37 26.68
CA PHE A 369 2.59 3.10 27.10
C PHE A 369 2.30 3.66 28.50
N GLU A 370 3.18 3.45 29.44
CA GLU A 370 3.06 3.96 30.82
C GLU A 370 2.90 5.48 30.83
N THR A 371 3.66 6.18 29.99
CA THR A 371 3.67 7.64 29.95
C THR A 371 2.54 8.21 29.10
N LEU A 372 2.31 7.67 27.91
CA LEU A 372 1.38 8.24 26.94
C LEU A 372 -0.05 7.73 27.08
N LEU A 373 -0.23 6.48 27.50
CA LEU A 373 -1.51 5.76 27.47
C LEU A 373 -1.75 5.02 28.80
N PRO A 374 -1.72 5.66 29.96
CA PRO A 374 -1.68 5.00 31.25
C PRO A 374 -2.91 4.09 31.50
N ARG A 375 -4.12 4.45 31.06
CA ARG A 375 -5.30 3.58 31.21
C ARG A 375 -5.26 2.40 30.27
N VAL A 376 -4.92 2.62 29.01
CA VAL A 376 -4.74 1.55 28.01
C VAL A 376 -3.66 0.57 28.46
N TRP A 377 -2.59 1.07 29.08
CA TRP A 377 -1.53 0.26 29.67
C TRP A 377 -2.05 -0.70 30.75
N GLN A 378 -2.88 -0.22 31.69
CA GLN A 378 -3.47 -1.08 32.73
C GLN A 378 -4.33 -2.20 32.12
N ILE A 379 -5.10 -1.91 31.07
CA ILE A 379 -5.93 -2.88 30.35
C ILE A 379 -5.03 -3.89 29.62
N LEU A 380 -4.00 -3.39 28.96
CA LEU A 380 -3.03 -4.22 28.24
C LEU A 380 -2.31 -5.19 29.17
N GLN A 381 -1.92 -4.75 30.39
CA GLN A 381 -1.32 -5.62 31.41
C GLN A 381 -2.26 -6.77 31.79
N GLU A 382 -3.56 -6.51 31.99
CA GLU A 382 -4.52 -7.57 32.34
C GLU A 382 -4.78 -8.51 31.16
N ILE A 383 -4.84 -8.00 29.91
CA ILE A 383 -4.91 -8.83 28.70
C ILE A 383 -3.67 -9.74 28.63
N ALA A 384 -2.49 -9.16 28.83
CA ALA A 384 -1.22 -9.89 28.77
C ALA A 384 -1.12 -10.98 29.85
N ARG A 385 -1.56 -10.68 31.09
CA ARG A 385 -1.59 -11.65 32.19
C ARG A 385 -2.51 -12.82 31.88
N ARG A 386 -3.72 -12.56 31.39
CA ARG A 386 -4.69 -13.63 31.04
C ARG A 386 -4.22 -14.45 29.85
N TRP A 387 -3.63 -13.82 28.84
CA TRP A 387 -3.06 -14.52 27.70
C TRP A 387 -1.89 -15.41 28.12
N GLN A 388 -1.00 -14.91 28.96
CA GLN A 388 0.12 -15.68 29.49
C GLN A 388 -0.37 -16.92 30.26
N GLN A 389 -1.43 -16.78 31.09
CA GLN A 389 -2.02 -17.92 31.79
C GLN A 389 -2.53 -18.99 30.81
N GLN A 390 -3.20 -18.61 29.72
CA GLN A 390 -3.67 -19.54 28.69
C GLN A 390 -2.49 -20.28 28.00
N VAL A 391 -1.38 -19.56 27.73
CA VAL A 391 -0.17 -20.16 27.16
C VAL A 391 0.48 -21.13 28.12
N ASP A 392 0.59 -20.78 29.41
CA ASP A 392 1.16 -21.64 30.45
C ASP A 392 0.33 -22.91 30.67
N ASP A 393 -0.99 -22.78 30.71
CA ASP A 393 -1.93 -23.89 30.83
C ASP A 393 -1.87 -24.86 29.65
N PHE A 394 -1.56 -24.36 28.46
CA PHE A 394 -1.48 -25.18 27.24
C PHE A 394 -0.11 -25.85 27.08
N TYR A 395 0.97 -25.11 27.30
CA TYR A 395 2.32 -25.60 26.96
C TYR A 395 3.11 -26.15 28.15
N HIS A 396 2.94 -25.57 29.35
CA HIS A 396 3.78 -25.83 30.51
C HIS A 396 5.29 -25.68 30.21
N ASP A 397 5.65 -24.72 29.33
CA ASP A 397 7.00 -24.46 28.80
C ASP A 397 7.33 -22.96 28.90
N PRO A 398 8.24 -22.56 29.82
CA PRO A 398 8.60 -21.16 29.99
C PRO A 398 9.20 -20.48 28.75
N ALA A 399 9.86 -21.22 27.86
CA ALA A 399 10.43 -20.68 26.64
C ALA A 399 9.30 -20.29 25.64
N LYS A 400 8.26 -21.10 25.52
CA LYS A 400 7.09 -20.81 24.72
C LYS A 400 6.26 -19.67 25.32
N THR A 401 6.14 -19.65 26.65
CA THR A 401 5.49 -18.53 27.35
C THR A 401 6.20 -17.22 27.04
N ALA A 402 7.53 -17.18 27.16
CA ALA A 402 8.33 -16.01 26.83
C ALA A 402 8.17 -15.59 25.35
N LYS A 403 8.12 -16.54 24.43
CA LYS A 403 7.96 -16.28 23.00
C LYS A 403 6.58 -15.71 22.65
N LEU A 404 5.52 -16.22 23.28
CA LEU A 404 4.14 -15.81 23.02
C LEU A 404 3.66 -14.64 23.89
N ALA A 405 4.45 -14.22 24.89
CA ALA A 405 4.11 -13.11 25.76
C ALA A 405 3.86 -11.81 24.98
N ILE A 406 2.80 -11.08 25.34
CA ILE A 406 2.48 -9.76 24.80
C ILE A 406 3.46 -8.73 25.35
N ILE A 407 3.71 -8.77 26.66
CA ILE A 407 4.68 -7.91 27.35
C ILE A 407 5.87 -8.78 27.75
N TRP A 408 7.07 -8.46 27.25
CA TRP A 408 8.29 -9.19 27.57
C TRP A 408 9.51 -8.31 27.38
N ASP A 409 10.45 -8.42 28.32
CA ASP A 409 11.75 -7.72 28.29
C ASP A 409 11.63 -6.21 28.00
N GLY A 410 10.70 -5.54 28.70
CA GLY A 410 10.44 -4.12 28.54
C GLY A 410 9.77 -3.71 27.22
N GLY A 411 9.35 -4.66 26.41
CA GLY A 411 8.70 -4.44 25.12
C GLY A 411 7.25 -4.95 25.06
N VAL A 412 6.41 -4.25 24.29
CA VAL A 412 5.03 -4.66 23.95
C VAL A 412 5.03 -5.19 22.53
N ARG A 413 4.75 -6.49 22.35
CA ARG A 413 4.74 -7.20 21.07
C ARG A 413 3.36 -7.15 20.45
N MET A 414 3.19 -6.29 19.46
CA MET A 414 1.87 -5.99 18.88
C MET A 414 1.26 -7.18 18.14
N ALA A 415 2.05 -7.97 17.42
CA ALA A 415 1.54 -9.16 16.75
C ALA A 415 0.96 -10.20 17.72
N ASN A 416 1.61 -10.40 18.89
CA ASN A 416 1.08 -11.31 19.92
C ASN A 416 -0.23 -10.80 20.50
N LEU A 417 -0.38 -9.48 20.67
CA LEU A 417 -1.65 -8.86 21.08
C LEU A 417 -2.74 -9.06 20.01
N CYS A 418 -2.42 -8.89 18.74
CA CYS A 418 -3.33 -9.18 17.63
C CYS A 418 -3.82 -10.63 17.66
N ILE A 419 -2.91 -11.58 17.82
CA ILE A 419 -3.26 -13.00 17.87
C ILE A 419 -4.16 -13.31 19.06
N ALA A 420 -3.86 -12.76 20.24
CA ALA A 420 -4.68 -12.97 21.43
C ALA A 420 -6.11 -12.41 21.27
N GLY A 421 -6.24 -11.19 20.73
CA GLY A 421 -7.49 -10.42 20.72
C GLY A 421 -8.33 -10.52 19.45
N SER A 422 -7.89 -11.26 18.40
CA SER A 422 -8.65 -11.36 17.15
C SER A 422 -9.40 -12.68 16.99
N MET A 423 -10.49 -12.68 16.21
CA MET A 423 -11.22 -13.89 15.82
C MET A 423 -10.53 -14.66 14.70
N ALA A 424 -9.75 -13.97 13.86
CA ALA A 424 -9.03 -14.54 12.75
C ALA A 424 -7.70 -13.80 12.50
N VAL A 425 -6.70 -14.52 12.04
CA VAL A 425 -5.38 -14.04 11.60
C VAL A 425 -5.17 -14.55 10.20
N ASN A 426 -4.96 -13.68 9.21
CA ASN A 426 -4.69 -14.15 7.86
C ASN A 426 -3.37 -13.65 7.29
N GLY A 427 -2.74 -14.51 6.49
CA GLY A 427 -1.69 -14.14 5.58
C GLY A 427 -2.25 -13.66 4.24
N VAL A 428 -1.39 -13.14 3.38
CA VAL A 428 -1.75 -12.41 2.14
C VAL A 428 -1.28 -13.09 0.85
N SER A 429 -0.73 -14.30 0.96
CA SER A 429 -0.45 -15.26 -0.11
C SER A 429 -0.40 -16.67 0.48
N ALA A 430 -0.47 -17.70 -0.36
CA ALA A 430 -0.40 -19.08 0.08
C ALA A 430 0.92 -19.37 0.82
N LEU A 431 2.06 -18.99 0.23
CA LEU A 431 3.39 -19.13 0.83
C LEU A 431 3.50 -18.37 2.15
N HIS A 432 3.04 -17.11 2.20
CA HIS A 432 3.06 -16.32 3.42
C HIS A 432 2.26 -16.99 4.54
N SER A 433 1.05 -17.44 4.24
CA SER A 433 0.20 -18.13 5.22
C SER A 433 0.81 -19.43 5.73
N GLU A 434 1.58 -20.12 4.90
CA GLU A 434 2.35 -21.30 5.31
C GLU A 434 3.50 -20.93 6.26
N ILE A 435 4.26 -19.86 5.95
CA ILE A 435 5.34 -19.33 6.81
C ILE A 435 4.76 -18.91 8.17
N LEU A 436 3.61 -18.23 8.19
CA LEU A 436 2.96 -17.85 9.44
C LEU A 436 2.65 -19.08 10.32
N ARG A 437 2.11 -20.15 9.72
CA ARG A 437 1.71 -21.37 10.46
C ARG A 437 2.88 -22.23 10.89
N LYS A 438 3.91 -22.35 10.04
CA LYS A 438 5.03 -23.29 10.27
C LYS A 438 6.21 -22.66 11.00
N ASP A 439 6.32 -21.33 10.96
CA ASP A 439 7.50 -20.59 11.40
C ASP A 439 7.15 -19.44 12.35
N LEU A 440 6.72 -18.30 11.79
CA LEU A 440 6.62 -17.03 12.51
C LEU A 440 5.66 -17.11 13.70
N PHE A 441 4.48 -17.72 13.52
CA PHE A 441 3.44 -17.87 14.54
C PHE A 441 3.13 -19.34 14.85
N LYS A 442 4.08 -20.24 14.60
CA LYS A 442 3.92 -21.69 14.78
C LYS A 442 3.28 -22.07 16.11
N ASP A 443 3.82 -21.55 17.20
CA ASP A 443 3.35 -21.92 18.55
C ASP A 443 1.92 -21.39 18.79
N ALA A 444 1.62 -20.17 18.37
CA ALA A 444 0.27 -19.63 18.46
C ALA A 444 -0.73 -20.41 17.57
N CYS A 445 -0.30 -20.83 16.38
CA CYS A 445 -1.11 -21.65 15.49
C CYS A 445 -1.40 -23.04 16.07
N GLN A 446 -0.47 -23.64 16.81
CA GLN A 446 -0.72 -24.91 17.53
C GLN A 446 -1.79 -24.76 18.61
N MET A 447 -1.82 -23.62 19.32
CA MET A 447 -2.86 -23.34 20.32
C MET A 447 -4.23 -23.09 19.70
N GLN A 448 -4.27 -22.37 18.58
CA GLN A 448 -5.50 -21.84 17.97
C GLN A 448 -5.49 -22.04 16.44
N PRO A 449 -5.45 -23.29 15.92
CA PRO A 449 -5.24 -23.59 14.50
C PRO A 449 -6.33 -22.99 13.59
N ASP A 450 -7.58 -22.97 14.05
CA ASP A 450 -8.72 -22.48 13.29
C ASP A 450 -8.70 -20.97 13.03
N LYS A 451 -7.91 -20.22 13.81
CA LYS A 451 -7.74 -18.77 13.63
C LYS A 451 -6.98 -18.41 12.37
N PHE A 452 -6.02 -19.24 11.94
CA PHE A 452 -5.08 -18.92 10.88
C PHE A 452 -5.66 -19.24 9.51
N LYS A 453 -5.86 -18.20 8.69
CA LYS A 453 -6.49 -18.25 7.36
C LYS A 453 -5.50 -17.78 6.28
N ASN A 454 -5.85 -18.00 5.02
CA ASN A 454 -5.22 -17.36 3.88
C ASN A 454 -6.26 -16.59 3.08
N VAL A 455 -5.94 -15.34 2.76
CA VAL A 455 -6.63 -14.59 1.70
C VAL A 455 -5.54 -13.96 0.83
N THR A 456 -5.27 -14.55 -0.31
CA THR A 456 -4.30 -14.00 -1.27
C THR A 456 -4.75 -12.63 -1.72
N ASN A 457 -3.83 -11.66 -1.72
CA ASN A 457 -4.10 -10.30 -2.14
C ASN A 457 -4.70 -10.22 -3.55
N GLY A 458 -5.31 -9.09 -3.83
CA GLY A 458 -5.84 -8.78 -5.15
C GLY A 458 -5.71 -7.29 -5.47
N ILE A 459 -5.98 -6.94 -6.71
CA ILE A 459 -5.94 -5.58 -7.24
C ILE A 459 -7.28 -5.16 -7.82
N ASP A 460 -7.58 -3.88 -7.81
CA ASP A 460 -8.70 -3.29 -8.53
C ASP A 460 -8.44 -3.35 -10.04
N HIS A 461 -8.90 -4.41 -10.68
CA HIS A 461 -8.68 -4.65 -12.11
C HIS A 461 -9.37 -3.61 -12.99
N ARG A 462 -10.46 -2.98 -12.54
CA ARG A 462 -11.12 -1.87 -13.24
C ARG A 462 -10.16 -0.70 -13.41
N ARG A 463 -9.52 -0.27 -12.32
CA ARG A 463 -8.50 0.79 -12.39
C ARG A 463 -7.27 0.37 -13.16
N TRP A 464 -6.70 -0.81 -12.82
CA TRP A 464 -5.40 -1.25 -13.32
C TRP A 464 -5.43 -1.85 -14.74
N VAL A 465 -6.60 -1.95 -15.38
CA VAL A 465 -6.74 -2.29 -16.81
C VAL A 465 -7.61 -1.28 -17.51
N SER A 466 -8.94 -1.31 -17.25
CA SER A 466 -9.90 -0.58 -18.05
C SER A 466 -9.65 0.94 -18.06
N GLN A 467 -9.32 1.52 -16.91
CA GLN A 467 -9.08 2.96 -16.80
C GLN A 467 -7.72 3.38 -17.36
N ILE A 468 -6.67 2.62 -17.10
CA ILE A 468 -5.30 3.04 -17.45
C ILE A 468 -4.80 2.50 -18.79
N ASN A 469 -5.46 1.50 -19.38
CA ASN A 469 -5.07 0.86 -20.63
C ASN A 469 -6.27 0.67 -21.57
N PRO A 470 -6.83 1.77 -22.09
CA PRO A 470 -8.05 1.71 -22.90
C PRO A 470 -7.89 0.88 -24.19
N GLY A 471 -6.69 0.78 -24.75
CA GLY A 471 -6.42 -0.09 -25.89
C GLY A 471 -6.57 -1.56 -25.54
N LEU A 472 -6.04 -1.99 -24.38
CA LEU A 472 -6.21 -3.35 -23.88
C LEU A 472 -7.65 -3.63 -23.47
N ASP A 473 -8.33 -2.70 -22.81
CA ASP A 473 -9.75 -2.81 -22.46
C ASP A 473 -10.61 -3.05 -23.71
N SER A 474 -10.38 -2.28 -24.79
CA SER A 474 -11.08 -2.47 -26.07
C SER A 474 -10.80 -3.86 -26.66
N LEU A 475 -9.56 -4.30 -26.67
CA LEU A 475 -9.21 -5.65 -27.15
C LEU A 475 -9.90 -6.75 -26.33
N ILE A 476 -9.92 -6.65 -25.00
CA ILE A 476 -10.58 -7.60 -24.12
C ILE A 476 -12.09 -7.63 -24.43
N ARG A 477 -12.76 -6.49 -24.52
CA ARG A 477 -14.21 -6.39 -24.83
C ARG A 477 -14.53 -7.03 -26.18
N ASP A 478 -13.73 -6.74 -27.20
CA ASP A 478 -13.92 -7.36 -28.53
C ASP A 478 -13.83 -8.89 -28.48
N LEU A 479 -12.85 -9.44 -27.78
CA LEU A 479 -12.56 -10.87 -27.73
C LEU A 479 -13.47 -11.66 -26.79
N THR A 480 -13.93 -11.02 -25.69
CA THR A 480 -14.81 -11.67 -24.69
C THR A 480 -16.29 -11.47 -24.97
N GLY A 481 -16.63 -10.54 -25.88
CA GLY A 481 -18.01 -10.22 -26.26
C GLY A 481 -18.66 -9.16 -25.35
N GLY A 482 -17.90 -8.33 -24.66
CA GLY A 482 -18.43 -7.25 -23.82
C GLY A 482 -17.55 -6.92 -22.61
N ASP A 483 -18.11 -6.20 -21.67
CA ASP A 483 -17.45 -5.69 -20.48
C ASP A 483 -17.65 -6.55 -19.23
N GLY A 484 -18.16 -7.77 -19.39
CA GLY A 484 -18.45 -8.69 -18.27
C GLY A 484 -17.25 -8.95 -17.34
N TYR A 485 -16.02 -8.85 -17.83
CA TYR A 485 -14.84 -9.02 -17.01
C TYR A 485 -14.67 -7.94 -15.91
N LEU A 486 -15.34 -6.79 -16.02
CA LEU A 486 -15.29 -5.73 -15.02
C LEU A 486 -16.00 -6.11 -13.71
N THR A 487 -17.02 -6.99 -13.80
CA THR A 487 -17.73 -7.54 -12.63
C THR A 487 -17.38 -9.02 -12.39
N HIS A 488 -16.97 -9.75 -13.44
CA HIS A 488 -16.62 -11.17 -13.39
C HIS A 488 -15.20 -11.38 -13.96
N PRO A 489 -14.13 -11.02 -13.22
CA PRO A 489 -12.76 -10.98 -13.74
C PRO A 489 -12.26 -12.32 -14.28
N MET A 490 -12.85 -13.44 -13.86
CA MET A 490 -12.54 -14.78 -14.41
C MET A 490 -12.91 -14.93 -15.89
N GLU A 491 -13.71 -14.02 -16.46
CA GLU A 491 -13.98 -13.99 -17.91
C GLU A 491 -12.75 -13.68 -18.74
N LEU A 492 -11.70 -13.07 -18.17
CA LEU A 492 -10.40 -12.90 -18.85
C LEU A 492 -9.86 -14.23 -19.37
N LYS A 493 -10.18 -15.35 -18.74
CA LYS A 493 -9.77 -16.69 -19.20
C LYS A 493 -10.23 -17.03 -20.63
N LYS A 494 -11.30 -16.40 -21.12
CA LYS A 494 -11.76 -16.55 -22.51
C LYS A 494 -10.69 -16.14 -23.52
N LEU A 495 -9.72 -15.31 -23.15
CA LEU A 495 -8.62 -14.88 -24.01
C LEU A 495 -7.65 -16.03 -24.37
N GLU A 496 -7.61 -17.12 -23.60
CA GLU A 496 -6.72 -18.27 -23.87
C GLU A 496 -6.94 -18.87 -25.26
N GLN A 497 -8.16 -18.84 -25.80
CA GLN A 497 -8.46 -19.35 -27.13
C GLN A 497 -7.76 -18.59 -28.28
N TYR A 498 -7.24 -17.39 -28.00
CA TYR A 498 -6.61 -16.52 -29.00
C TYR A 498 -5.09 -16.49 -28.90
N VAL A 499 -4.46 -17.26 -28.01
CA VAL A 499 -3.01 -17.26 -27.79
C VAL A 499 -2.23 -17.69 -29.04
N GLY A 500 -2.85 -18.46 -29.94
CA GLY A 500 -2.29 -18.85 -31.23
C GLY A 500 -2.70 -17.97 -32.42
N ASP A 501 -3.55 -16.94 -32.20
CA ASP A 501 -4.05 -16.09 -33.28
C ASP A 501 -3.07 -14.92 -33.53
N THR A 502 -2.33 -14.99 -34.62
CA THR A 502 -1.32 -13.98 -34.98
C THR A 502 -1.89 -12.58 -35.19
N SER A 503 -3.17 -12.47 -35.57
CA SER A 503 -3.82 -11.16 -35.73
C SER A 503 -4.11 -10.50 -34.38
N VAL A 504 -4.52 -11.28 -33.39
CA VAL A 504 -4.71 -10.81 -32.02
C VAL A 504 -3.37 -10.45 -31.37
N LEU A 505 -2.34 -11.28 -31.58
CA LEU A 505 -0.99 -11.01 -31.06
C LEU A 505 -0.39 -9.72 -31.66
N ALA A 506 -0.63 -9.45 -32.93
CA ALA A 506 -0.21 -8.20 -33.58
C ALA A 506 -0.95 -6.99 -32.98
N ARG A 507 -2.27 -7.07 -32.74
CA ARG A 507 -3.04 -6.00 -32.05
C ARG A 507 -2.50 -5.74 -30.66
N LEU A 508 -2.13 -6.78 -29.92
CA LEU A 508 -1.55 -6.64 -28.58
C LEU A 508 -0.20 -5.92 -28.61
N ASP A 509 0.65 -6.25 -29.62
CA ASP A 509 1.93 -5.57 -29.85
C ASP A 509 1.75 -4.09 -30.17
N ASP A 510 0.79 -3.73 -31.02
CA ASP A 510 0.49 -2.34 -31.36
C ASP A 510 -0.01 -1.54 -30.17
N ILE A 511 -0.85 -2.13 -29.30
CA ILE A 511 -1.30 -1.53 -28.05
C ILE A 511 -0.09 -1.25 -27.14
N LYS A 512 0.82 -2.23 -27.00
CA LYS A 512 2.02 -2.06 -26.18
C LYS A 512 2.91 -0.93 -26.71
N LYS A 513 3.13 -0.83 -28.02
CA LYS A 513 3.88 0.26 -28.65
C LYS A 513 3.24 1.63 -28.39
N ALA A 514 1.93 1.73 -28.52
CA ALA A 514 1.21 2.97 -28.22
C ALA A 514 1.38 3.39 -26.75
N ASN A 515 1.27 2.47 -25.81
CA ASN A 515 1.48 2.72 -24.39
C ASN A 515 2.93 3.14 -24.09
N LYS A 516 3.93 2.52 -24.72
CA LYS A 516 5.34 2.90 -24.59
C LYS A 516 5.57 4.33 -25.11
N GLN A 517 4.97 4.70 -26.24
CA GLN A 517 5.08 6.06 -26.77
C GLN A 517 4.45 7.07 -25.81
N ALA A 518 3.25 6.79 -25.28
CA ALA A 518 2.58 7.67 -24.33
C ALA A 518 3.43 7.86 -23.05
N PHE A 519 4.03 6.77 -22.53
CA PHE A 519 4.92 6.87 -21.38
C PHE A 519 6.23 7.63 -21.71
N ALA A 520 6.81 7.45 -22.89
CA ALA A 520 8.02 8.18 -23.31
C ALA A 520 7.76 9.68 -23.41
N ASP A 521 6.60 10.08 -23.93
CA ASP A 521 6.19 11.48 -24.01
C ASP A 521 5.97 12.07 -22.60
N PHE A 522 5.35 11.31 -21.70
CA PHE A 522 5.19 11.68 -20.29
C PHE A 522 6.54 11.86 -19.58
N ALA A 523 7.46 10.89 -19.71
CA ALA A 523 8.79 10.95 -19.09
C ALA A 523 9.59 12.15 -19.59
N LYS A 524 9.51 12.46 -20.91
CA LYS A 524 10.12 13.64 -21.51
C LYS A 524 9.53 14.94 -20.94
N LYS A 525 8.21 15.02 -20.82
CA LYS A 525 7.50 16.21 -20.26
C LYS A 525 7.86 16.43 -18.79
N GLN A 526 7.91 15.37 -17.98
CA GLN A 526 8.06 15.45 -16.52
C GLN A 526 9.52 15.59 -16.07
N GLN A 527 10.46 14.86 -16.69
CA GLN A 527 11.86 14.74 -16.25
C GLN A 527 12.89 15.08 -17.35
N GLY A 528 12.44 15.41 -18.56
CA GLY A 528 13.34 15.65 -19.69
C GLY A 528 14.03 14.38 -20.24
N VAL A 529 13.60 13.20 -19.79
CA VAL A 529 14.18 11.90 -20.19
C VAL A 529 13.64 11.48 -21.56
N VAL A 530 14.54 11.16 -22.49
CA VAL A 530 14.17 10.60 -23.79
C VAL A 530 14.35 9.09 -23.73
N LEU A 531 13.28 8.35 -24.02
CA LEU A 531 13.25 6.89 -24.01
C LEU A 531 13.21 6.35 -25.45
N ASN A 532 13.97 5.27 -25.72
CA ASN A 532 13.85 4.51 -26.94
C ASN A 532 12.65 3.55 -26.85
N THR A 533 11.58 3.81 -27.58
CA THR A 533 10.35 3.02 -27.56
C THR A 533 10.50 1.64 -28.23
N ASP A 534 11.57 1.39 -28.99
CA ASP A 534 11.89 0.07 -29.53
C ASP A 534 12.63 -0.82 -28.51
N ALA A 535 13.19 -0.22 -27.45
CA ALA A 535 13.86 -0.96 -26.38
C ALA A 535 12.88 -1.73 -25.49
N ILE A 536 13.30 -2.86 -24.92
CA ILE A 536 12.55 -3.55 -23.85
C ILE A 536 12.42 -2.59 -22.66
N PHE A 537 11.18 -2.31 -22.20
CA PHE A 537 10.97 -1.59 -20.96
C PHE A 537 10.98 -2.58 -19.79
N ASP A 538 12.14 -2.66 -19.14
CA ASP A 538 12.42 -3.52 -18.00
C ASP A 538 12.25 -2.71 -16.71
N VAL A 539 11.29 -3.09 -15.88
CA VAL A 539 10.76 -2.21 -14.84
C VAL A 539 10.89 -2.81 -13.45
N GLN A 540 11.57 -2.08 -12.56
CA GLN A 540 11.60 -2.36 -11.13
C GLN A 540 11.12 -1.15 -10.34
N VAL A 541 9.79 -1.06 -10.11
CA VAL A 541 9.15 0.03 -9.37
C VAL A 541 8.48 -0.49 -8.12
N LYS A 542 9.09 -0.18 -7.00
CA LYS A 542 8.64 -0.57 -5.65
C LYS A 542 9.43 0.21 -4.60
N ARG A 543 8.92 0.26 -3.34
CA ARG A 543 9.66 0.83 -2.22
C ARG A 543 11.08 0.28 -2.18
N LEU A 544 12.10 1.13 -1.96
CA LEU A 544 13.47 0.65 -1.86
C LEU A 544 13.68 -0.02 -0.50
N HIS A 545 14.08 -1.27 -0.56
CA HIS A 545 14.47 -2.07 0.59
C HIS A 545 15.43 -3.17 0.15
N GLU A 546 16.42 -3.49 0.99
CA GLU A 546 17.48 -4.46 0.63
C GLU A 546 16.92 -5.82 0.23
N TYR A 547 15.86 -6.34 0.90
CA TYR A 547 15.27 -7.66 0.55
C TYR A 547 14.58 -7.68 -0.83
N LYS A 548 14.19 -6.53 -1.38
CA LYS A 548 13.62 -6.40 -2.74
C LYS A 548 14.69 -6.45 -3.83
N ARG A 549 15.93 -6.37 -3.42
CA ARG A 549 17.15 -6.61 -4.19
C ARG A 549 17.33 -5.75 -5.44
N GLN A 550 16.99 -4.45 -5.37
CA GLN A 550 17.36 -3.51 -6.41
C GLN A 550 18.89 -3.57 -6.68
N LEU A 551 19.70 -3.85 -5.65
CA LEU A 551 21.13 -4.05 -5.77
C LEU A 551 21.50 -5.24 -6.68
N LEU A 552 20.74 -6.34 -6.65
CA LEU A 552 20.94 -7.48 -7.55
C LEU A 552 20.74 -7.06 -9.02
N ASN A 553 19.71 -6.28 -9.29
CA ASN A 553 19.46 -5.74 -10.64
C ASN A 553 20.59 -4.80 -11.07
N VAL A 554 21.07 -3.92 -10.19
CA VAL A 554 22.22 -3.04 -10.45
C VAL A 554 23.48 -3.85 -10.82
N LEU A 555 23.81 -4.90 -10.09
CA LEU A 555 24.97 -5.77 -10.38
C LEU A 555 24.82 -6.48 -11.74
N GLN A 556 23.62 -6.90 -12.11
CA GLN A 556 23.35 -7.49 -13.42
C GLN A 556 23.51 -6.46 -14.56
N ILE A 557 23.06 -5.22 -14.36
CA ILE A 557 23.27 -4.14 -15.33
C ILE A 557 24.76 -3.82 -15.49
N ILE A 558 25.52 -3.77 -14.39
CA ILE A 558 26.98 -3.60 -14.42
C ILE A 558 27.63 -4.74 -15.23
N TYR A 559 27.22 -5.98 -15.00
CA TYR A 559 27.69 -7.15 -15.75
C TYR A 559 27.38 -7.02 -17.25
N LEU A 560 26.15 -6.65 -17.60
CA LEU A 560 25.76 -6.47 -19.00
C LEU A 560 26.56 -5.35 -19.68
N TYR A 561 26.77 -4.23 -18.98
CA TYR A 561 27.63 -3.13 -19.41
C TYR A 561 29.09 -3.57 -19.66
N GLN A 562 29.66 -4.33 -18.73
CA GLN A 562 31.02 -4.89 -18.88
C GLN A 562 31.13 -5.84 -20.07
N ARG A 563 30.09 -6.63 -20.35
CA ARG A 563 30.04 -7.48 -21.53
C ARG A 563 30.05 -6.68 -22.83
N LEU A 564 29.35 -5.55 -22.88
CA LEU A 564 29.36 -4.64 -24.04
C LEU A 564 30.72 -3.99 -24.26
N GLN A 565 31.45 -3.74 -23.16
CA GLN A 565 32.83 -3.22 -23.25
C GLN A 565 33.83 -4.29 -23.76
N ASP A 566 33.69 -5.53 -23.34
CA ASP A 566 34.53 -6.65 -23.73
C ASP A 566 34.24 -7.10 -25.19
N ASP A 567 32.98 -7.03 -25.60
CA ASP A 567 32.53 -7.37 -26.96
C ASP A 567 31.59 -6.27 -27.50
N PRO A 568 32.20 -5.23 -28.15
CA PRO A 568 31.43 -4.12 -28.74
C PRO A 568 30.41 -4.56 -29.81
N ASP A 569 30.58 -5.73 -30.41
CA ASP A 569 29.72 -6.29 -31.44
C ASP A 569 28.65 -7.23 -30.87
N LEU A 570 28.60 -7.41 -29.56
CA LEU A 570 27.60 -8.23 -28.87
C LEU A 570 26.19 -7.82 -29.28
N SER A 571 25.47 -8.71 -29.97
CA SER A 571 24.08 -8.45 -30.35
C SER A 571 23.12 -8.71 -29.17
N ILE A 572 22.43 -7.66 -28.73
CA ILE A 572 21.35 -7.72 -27.76
C ILE A 572 20.19 -6.84 -28.22
N PRO A 573 18.92 -7.23 -27.94
CA PRO A 573 17.81 -6.31 -28.11
C PRO A 573 18.04 -5.05 -27.28
N PRO A 574 17.67 -3.85 -27.79
CA PRO A 574 17.70 -2.65 -26.97
C PRO A 574 16.91 -2.83 -25.67
N GLN A 575 17.47 -2.39 -24.56
CA GLN A 575 16.85 -2.54 -23.24
C GLN A 575 17.00 -1.26 -22.40
N THR A 576 15.89 -0.78 -21.86
CA THR A 576 15.84 0.33 -20.91
C THR A 576 15.41 -0.16 -19.55
N PHE A 577 16.29 -0.07 -18.57
CA PHE A 577 16.01 -0.37 -17.17
C PHE A 577 15.37 0.84 -16.50
N LEU A 578 14.12 0.68 -16.04
CA LEU A 578 13.33 1.73 -15.42
C LEU A 578 13.19 1.45 -13.94
N PHE A 579 13.87 2.23 -13.09
CA PHE A 579 13.73 2.17 -11.65
C PHE A 579 12.80 3.27 -11.15
N GLY A 580 12.04 2.98 -10.09
CA GLY A 580 11.26 3.97 -9.36
C GLY A 580 11.07 3.50 -7.92
N ALA A 581 11.57 4.27 -6.97
CA ALA A 581 11.59 3.86 -5.58
C ALA A 581 11.71 5.07 -4.65
N LYS A 582 10.99 5.02 -3.52
CA LYS A 582 11.22 5.91 -2.38
C LYS A 582 11.87 5.10 -1.27
N ALA A 583 12.97 5.62 -0.69
CA ALA A 583 13.57 5.09 0.52
C ALA A 583 12.99 5.80 1.74
N ALA A 584 12.82 5.09 2.86
CA ALA A 584 12.46 5.75 4.13
C ALA A 584 13.55 6.77 4.51
N PRO A 585 13.20 7.95 5.05
CA PRO A 585 14.17 9.03 5.31
C PRO A 585 15.38 8.62 6.13
N GLY A 586 15.18 7.80 7.17
CA GLY A 586 16.25 7.29 8.04
C GLY A 586 16.98 6.03 7.53
N TYR A 587 16.61 5.48 6.36
CA TYR A 587 17.22 4.26 5.83
C TYR A 587 18.42 4.57 4.92
N ALA A 588 19.57 4.80 5.54
CA ALA A 588 20.79 5.26 4.87
C ALA A 588 21.23 4.36 3.71
N VAL A 589 21.27 3.03 3.90
CA VAL A 589 21.68 2.07 2.86
C VAL A 589 20.74 2.12 1.66
N ALA A 590 19.43 2.23 1.89
CA ALA A 590 18.45 2.36 0.81
C ALA A 590 18.66 3.65 0.00
N LYS A 591 18.92 4.77 0.66
CA LYS A 591 19.26 6.05 -0.01
C LYS A 591 20.57 5.94 -0.79
N ARG A 592 21.53 5.20 -0.25
CA ARG A 592 22.81 4.93 -0.92
C ARG A 592 22.65 4.09 -2.19
N ILE A 593 21.71 3.12 -2.19
CA ILE A 593 21.38 2.33 -3.39
C ILE A 593 20.69 3.19 -4.46
N ILE A 594 19.84 4.16 -4.08
CA ILE A 594 19.28 5.13 -5.04
C ILE A 594 20.40 5.93 -5.71
N HIS A 595 21.36 6.40 -4.93
CA HIS A 595 22.51 7.12 -5.47
C HIS A 595 23.33 6.24 -6.43
N LEU A 596 23.56 4.98 -6.08
CA LEU A 596 24.26 4.00 -6.93
C LEU A 596 23.55 3.79 -8.28
N ILE A 597 22.21 3.67 -8.27
CA ILE A 597 21.44 3.55 -9.52
C ILE A 597 21.65 4.78 -10.42
N ASN A 598 21.68 5.98 -9.85
CA ASN A 598 21.89 7.22 -10.59
C ASN A 598 23.35 7.36 -11.11
N SER A 599 24.36 6.95 -10.33
CA SER A 599 25.75 6.90 -10.80
C SER A 599 25.93 5.90 -11.95
N LEU A 600 25.29 4.74 -11.86
CA LEU A 600 25.28 3.75 -12.94
C LEU A 600 24.56 4.30 -14.18
N ALA A 601 23.45 5.00 -13.99
CA ALA A 601 22.71 5.64 -15.08
C ALA A 601 23.58 6.68 -15.80
N ASP A 602 24.29 7.53 -15.06
CA ASP A 602 25.23 8.49 -15.66
C ASP A 602 26.36 7.80 -16.44
N GLN A 603 26.94 6.72 -15.89
CA GLN A 603 27.99 5.92 -16.54
C GLN A 603 27.49 5.32 -17.85
N VAL A 604 26.39 4.59 -17.82
CA VAL A 604 25.85 3.83 -18.97
C VAL A 604 25.31 4.76 -20.05
N ASN A 605 24.50 5.74 -19.68
CA ASN A 605 23.82 6.63 -20.64
C ASN A 605 24.78 7.58 -21.35
N SER A 606 25.97 7.82 -20.77
CA SER A 606 27.01 8.66 -21.39
C SER A 606 27.97 7.90 -22.29
N ASP A 607 28.00 6.57 -22.22
CA ASP A 607 28.92 5.75 -23.01
C ASP A 607 28.37 5.54 -24.42
N PRO A 608 29.12 5.93 -25.47
CA PRO A 608 28.73 5.71 -26.88
C PRO A 608 28.47 4.24 -27.23
N LEU A 609 29.12 3.28 -26.55
CA LEU A 609 28.87 1.85 -26.76
C LEU A 609 27.46 1.42 -26.35
N CYS A 610 26.84 2.12 -25.42
CA CYS A 610 25.49 1.85 -24.90
C CYS A 610 24.39 2.54 -25.71
N ARG A 611 24.74 3.50 -26.58
CA ARG A 611 23.75 4.25 -27.37
C ARG A 611 22.85 3.29 -28.13
N ASP A 612 21.55 3.50 -28.03
CA ASP A 612 20.49 2.70 -28.66
C ASP A 612 20.45 1.20 -28.25
N ARG A 613 21.24 0.78 -27.26
CA ARG A 613 21.37 -0.62 -26.82
C ARG A 613 21.03 -0.80 -25.34
N LEU A 614 21.52 0.08 -24.48
CA LEU A 614 21.36 -0.01 -23.03
C LEU A 614 21.14 1.37 -22.44
N GLN A 615 20.06 1.52 -21.68
CA GLN A 615 19.72 2.75 -20.97
C GLN A 615 19.29 2.42 -19.54
N VAL A 616 19.67 3.27 -18.58
CA VAL A 616 19.23 3.17 -17.18
C VAL A 616 18.56 4.48 -16.78
N VAL A 617 17.37 4.41 -16.22
CA VAL A 617 16.61 5.59 -15.82
C VAL A 617 16.04 5.40 -14.43
N PHE A 618 16.23 6.39 -13.55
CA PHE A 618 15.54 6.48 -12.27
C PHE A 618 14.38 7.47 -12.37
N LEU A 619 13.17 6.97 -12.17
CA LEU A 619 11.93 7.76 -12.21
C LEU A 619 11.69 8.43 -10.86
N GLU A 620 11.75 9.76 -10.83
CA GLU A 620 11.52 10.53 -9.61
C GLU A 620 10.08 10.39 -9.10
N ASN A 621 9.96 10.41 -7.79
CA ASN A 621 8.69 10.51 -7.10
C ASN A 621 7.66 9.46 -7.54
N TYR A 622 8.08 8.19 -7.54
CA TYR A 622 7.19 7.07 -7.86
C TYR A 622 5.92 7.13 -6.99
N ARG A 623 4.77 7.13 -7.65
CA ARG A 623 3.43 7.28 -7.07
C ARG A 623 2.39 6.59 -7.95
N VAL A 624 1.12 6.56 -7.53
CA VAL A 624 0.04 5.86 -8.26
C VAL A 624 -0.13 6.41 -9.68
N SER A 625 -0.20 7.73 -9.86
CA SER A 625 -0.38 8.35 -11.19
C SER A 625 0.78 8.04 -12.14
N LEU A 626 2.02 7.93 -11.66
CA LEU A 626 3.15 7.49 -12.48
C LEU A 626 3.05 5.99 -12.80
N ALA A 627 2.64 5.16 -11.84
CA ALA A 627 2.43 3.73 -12.04
C ALA A 627 1.35 3.46 -13.09
N GLU A 628 0.28 4.24 -13.11
CA GLU A 628 -0.81 4.16 -14.09
C GLU A 628 -0.35 4.37 -15.53
N MET A 629 0.64 5.23 -15.74
CA MET A 629 1.24 5.46 -17.06
C MET A 629 2.29 4.39 -17.41
N LEU A 630 3.06 3.92 -16.43
CA LEU A 630 4.19 3.02 -16.64
C LEU A 630 3.75 1.57 -16.85
N MET A 631 2.80 1.06 -16.08
CA MET A 631 2.44 -0.37 -16.09
C MET A 631 1.91 -0.85 -17.45
N PRO A 632 1.05 -0.10 -18.17
CA PRO A 632 0.66 -0.45 -19.52
C PRO A 632 1.83 -0.49 -20.52
N ALA A 633 2.86 0.37 -20.34
CA ALA A 633 4.03 0.47 -21.18
C ALA A 633 5.10 -0.61 -20.91
N SER A 634 5.03 -1.28 -19.76
CA SER A 634 6.06 -2.23 -19.31
C SER A 634 6.00 -3.55 -20.06
N GLU A 635 7.16 -4.10 -20.38
CA GLU A 635 7.29 -5.43 -21.02
C GLU A 635 7.84 -6.46 -20.05
N VAL A 636 8.72 -6.04 -19.12
CA VAL A 636 9.31 -6.89 -18.08
C VAL A 636 9.02 -6.32 -16.71
N SER A 637 8.65 -7.19 -15.79
CA SER A 637 8.35 -6.90 -14.40
C SER A 637 9.36 -7.60 -13.50
N GLN A 638 10.21 -6.83 -12.80
CA GLN A 638 11.23 -7.34 -11.89
C GLN A 638 10.65 -7.62 -10.51
N GLN A 639 10.49 -8.91 -10.18
CA GLN A 639 9.93 -9.39 -8.91
C GLN A 639 10.94 -10.33 -8.22
N ILE A 640 12.10 -9.75 -7.89
CA ILE A 640 13.34 -10.46 -7.56
C ILE A 640 13.70 -10.44 -6.06
N SER A 641 12.72 -10.33 -5.18
CA SER A 641 12.95 -10.40 -3.72
C SER A 641 13.66 -11.69 -3.32
N THR A 642 14.39 -11.65 -2.21
CA THR A 642 14.91 -12.89 -1.60
C THR A 642 13.74 -13.79 -1.21
N ALA A 643 13.74 -15.03 -1.66
CA ALA A 643 12.64 -15.95 -1.42
C ALA A 643 12.33 -16.11 0.08
N GLY A 644 11.03 -16.06 0.42
CA GLY A 644 10.54 -16.06 1.80
C GLY A 644 10.60 -14.70 2.50
N LYS A 645 10.76 -13.58 1.76
CA LYS A 645 10.82 -12.23 2.35
C LYS A 645 9.69 -11.30 1.89
N GLU A 646 9.15 -11.45 0.70
CA GLU A 646 7.97 -10.72 0.24
C GLU A 646 6.70 -11.48 0.63
N ALA A 647 5.85 -10.93 1.47
CA ALA A 647 4.63 -11.60 1.91
C ALA A 647 3.66 -11.92 0.75
N SER A 648 3.51 -11.01 -0.19
CA SER A 648 2.67 -11.20 -1.37
C SER A 648 3.23 -10.44 -2.59
N GLY A 649 3.33 -9.13 -2.47
CA GLY A 649 3.40 -8.23 -3.62
C GLY A 649 2.03 -8.03 -4.27
N THR A 650 1.82 -6.86 -4.84
CA THR A 650 0.65 -6.55 -5.69
C THR A 650 1.07 -5.88 -7.00
N GLY A 651 2.30 -5.35 -7.07
CA GLY A 651 2.87 -4.86 -8.31
C GLY A 651 2.94 -5.94 -9.39
N ASN A 652 3.39 -7.15 -9.02
CA ASN A 652 3.40 -8.33 -9.89
C ASN A 652 2.05 -8.59 -10.57
N MET A 653 0.94 -8.51 -9.83
CA MET A 653 -0.42 -8.70 -10.34
C MET A 653 -0.83 -7.61 -11.35
N LYS A 654 -0.45 -6.36 -11.09
CA LYS A 654 -0.73 -5.20 -11.97
C LYS A 654 0.05 -5.30 -13.28
N PHE A 655 1.30 -5.72 -13.23
CA PHE A 655 2.11 -5.98 -14.41
C PHE A 655 1.56 -7.17 -15.21
N MET A 656 1.22 -8.28 -14.53
CA MET A 656 0.65 -9.48 -15.15
C MET A 656 -0.61 -9.15 -15.94
N ILE A 657 -1.56 -8.41 -15.36
CA ILE A 657 -2.83 -8.08 -16.03
C ILE A 657 -2.64 -7.09 -17.19
N ASN A 658 -1.53 -6.34 -17.24
CA ASN A 658 -1.13 -5.49 -18.35
C ASN A 658 -0.20 -6.20 -19.35
N GLY A 659 0.02 -7.50 -19.21
CA GLY A 659 0.77 -8.33 -20.12
C GLY A 659 2.28 -8.17 -20.04
N ALA A 660 2.82 -7.60 -18.97
CA ALA A 660 4.26 -7.61 -18.71
C ALA A 660 4.68 -8.99 -18.18
N LEU A 661 5.81 -9.52 -18.67
CA LEU A 661 6.32 -10.82 -18.23
C LEU A 661 7.19 -10.66 -16.98
N THR A 662 7.02 -11.57 -16.03
CA THR A 662 7.75 -11.52 -14.77
C THR A 662 9.10 -12.21 -14.89
N VAL A 663 10.18 -11.50 -14.55
CA VAL A 663 11.45 -12.07 -14.12
C VAL A 663 11.44 -12.06 -12.60
N GLY A 664 11.54 -13.21 -11.97
CA GLY A 664 11.33 -13.26 -10.52
C GLY A 664 11.75 -14.53 -9.82
N THR A 665 11.68 -14.48 -8.50
CA THR A 665 11.88 -15.61 -7.60
C THR A 665 10.55 -16.21 -7.18
N LEU A 666 10.55 -17.46 -6.71
CA LEU A 666 9.39 -18.12 -6.09
C LEU A 666 9.18 -17.56 -4.67
N ASP A 667 8.62 -16.35 -4.61
CA ASP A 667 8.35 -15.61 -3.38
C ASP A 667 6.98 -14.95 -3.42
N GLY A 668 6.32 -14.82 -2.29
CA GLY A 668 5.00 -14.17 -2.19
C GLY A 668 4.00 -14.75 -3.19
N ALA A 669 3.24 -13.87 -3.83
CA ALA A 669 2.24 -14.25 -4.83
C ALA A 669 2.84 -14.74 -6.18
N ASN A 670 4.16 -14.59 -6.40
CA ASN A 670 4.80 -15.17 -7.59
C ASN A 670 4.64 -16.70 -7.63
N VAL A 671 4.54 -17.35 -6.45
CA VAL A 671 4.28 -18.80 -6.37
C VAL A 671 2.94 -19.16 -7.02
N GLU A 672 1.89 -18.45 -6.63
CA GLU A 672 0.54 -18.66 -7.18
C GLU A 672 0.45 -18.23 -8.65
N MET A 673 1.20 -17.19 -9.05
CA MET A 673 1.33 -16.81 -10.47
C MET A 673 1.98 -17.94 -11.28
N HIS A 674 3.05 -18.55 -10.75
CA HIS A 674 3.71 -19.68 -11.41
C HIS A 674 2.81 -20.92 -11.52
N GLU A 675 2.04 -21.23 -10.48
CA GLU A 675 1.06 -22.32 -10.52
C GLU A 675 0.02 -22.13 -11.65
N LEU A 676 -0.33 -20.88 -11.96
CA LEU A 676 -1.24 -20.54 -13.04
C LEU A 676 -0.57 -20.51 -14.42
N LEU A 677 0.66 -20.03 -14.50
CA LEU A 677 1.33 -19.69 -15.75
C LEU A 677 2.26 -20.80 -16.27
N GLY A 678 2.85 -21.62 -15.37
CA GLY A 678 3.89 -22.58 -15.70
C GLY A 678 5.24 -21.91 -15.98
N ASP A 679 6.29 -22.74 -16.16
CA ASP A 679 7.67 -22.29 -16.41
C ASP A 679 7.82 -21.57 -17.76
N GLU A 680 6.94 -21.87 -18.71
CA GLU A 680 7.00 -21.32 -20.08
C GLU A 680 6.48 -19.89 -20.21
N ASN A 681 5.83 -19.32 -19.20
CA ASN A 681 5.22 -17.99 -19.25
C ASN A 681 5.77 -17.02 -18.20
N MET A 682 6.86 -17.41 -17.50
CA MET A 682 7.62 -16.61 -16.55
C MET A 682 9.12 -16.91 -16.69
N PHE A 683 9.97 -16.02 -16.22
CA PHE A 683 11.42 -16.22 -16.14
C PHE A 683 11.86 -16.35 -14.70
N LEU A 684 11.76 -17.56 -14.16
CA LEU A 684 12.09 -17.85 -12.78
C LEU A 684 13.57 -18.13 -12.60
N PHE A 685 14.11 -17.76 -11.42
CA PHE A 685 15.49 -17.99 -11.01
C PHE A 685 15.64 -18.08 -9.49
N GLY A 686 16.81 -18.50 -9.06
CA GLY A 686 17.32 -18.34 -7.70
C GLY A 686 16.80 -19.36 -6.69
N LEU A 687 17.24 -19.16 -5.45
CA LEU A 687 16.94 -20.02 -4.31
C LEU A 687 15.45 -19.95 -3.95
N LYS A 688 14.91 -21.08 -3.46
CA LYS A 688 13.58 -21.15 -2.84
C LYS A 688 13.65 -20.78 -1.36
N ALA A 689 12.52 -20.53 -0.72
CA ALA A 689 12.45 -20.08 0.67
C ALA A 689 13.11 -21.03 1.66
N ASP A 690 12.92 -22.34 1.49
CA ASP A 690 13.55 -23.37 2.30
C ASP A 690 15.07 -23.48 2.05
N GLU A 691 15.51 -23.29 0.81
CA GLU A 691 16.93 -23.26 0.45
C GLU A 691 17.64 -22.03 1.03
N VAL A 692 17.00 -20.87 1.02
CA VAL A 692 17.51 -19.66 1.67
C VAL A 692 17.72 -19.89 3.17
N GLU A 693 16.73 -20.49 3.85
CA GLU A 693 16.82 -20.74 5.27
C GLU A 693 17.94 -21.77 5.62
N HIS A 694 18.06 -22.82 4.82
CA HIS A 694 19.17 -23.78 5.00
C HIS A 694 20.54 -23.15 4.74
N LEU A 695 20.66 -22.37 3.66
CA LEU A 695 21.95 -21.77 3.28
C LEU A 695 22.42 -20.73 4.30
N ARG A 696 21.52 -20.03 4.98
CA ARG A 696 21.80 -18.95 5.93
C ARG A 696 22.82 -19.36 7.01
N HIS A 697 22.80 -20.62 7.42
CA HIS A 697 23.70 -21.14 8.48
C HIS A 697 25.12 -21.47 8.02
N THR A 698 25.33 -21.59 6.70
CA THR A 698 26.63 -22.02 6.12
C THR A 698 27.10 -21.08 5.00
N TYR A 699 26.36 -20.00 4.76
CA TYR A 699 26.63 -19.08 3.67
C TYR A 699 27.89 -18.28 3.90
N ASP A 700 28.79 -18.32 2.92
CA ASP A 700 30.01 -17.52 2.88
C ASP A 700 30.08 -16.79 1.53
N PRO A 701 29.67 -15.52 1.48
CA PRO A 701 29.70 -14.72 0.25
C PRO A 701 31.10 -14.46 -0.26
N GLN A 702 32.14 -14.47 0.61
CA GLN A 702 33.52 -14.31 0.17
C GLN A 702 34.01 -15.48 -0.69
N LEU A 703 33.57 -16.69 -0.39
CA LEU A 703 33.91 -17.85 -1.22
C LEU A 703 33.33 -17.74 -2.63
N LEU A 704 32.10 -17.25 -2.78
CA LEU A 704 31.50 -17.00 -4.10
C LEU A 704 32.28 -15.92 -4.85
N TYR A 705 32.53 -14.79 -4.19
CA TYR A 705 33.31 -13.69 -4.73
C TYR A 705 34.71 -14.11 -5.21
N GLN A 706 35.40 -15.00 -4.46
CA GLN A 706 36.72 -15.49 -4.83
C GLN A 706 36.69 -16.46 -6.02
N ARG A 707 35.65 -17.30 -6.12
CA ARG A 707 35.53 -18.38 -7.11
C ARG A 707 34.97 -17.92 -8.44
N ASP A 708 34.11 -16.92 -8.44
CA ASP A 708 33.47 -16.41 -9.67
C ASP A 708 34.13 -15.10 -10.11
N PRO A 709 34.94 -15.10 -11.16
CA PRO A 709 35.61 -13.90 -11.65
C PRO A 709 34.62 -12.90 -12.26
N VAL A 710 33.47 -13.34 -12.79
CA VAL A 710 32.43 -12.49 -13.38
C VAL A 710 31.71 -11.72 -12.27
N LEU A 711 31.26 -12.44 -11.24
CA LEU A 711 30.65 -11.84 -10.04
C LEU A 711 31.64 -10.85 -9.39
N ARG A 712 32.89 -11.27 -9.18
CA ARG A 712 33.90 -10.42 -8.56
C ARG A 712 34.10 -9.12 -9.32
N ARG A 713 34.21 -9.16 -10.66
CA ARG A 713 34.37 -7.96 -11.50
C ARG A 713 33.19 -7.01 -11.36
N ALA A 714 31.95 -7.54 -11.34
CA ALA A 714 30.76 -6.72 -11.14
C ALA A 714 30.74 -6.06 -9.76
N VAL A 715 31.04 -6.83 -8.71
CA VAL A 715 31.08 -6.34 -7.31
C VAL A 715 32.20 -5.32 -7.10
N ASP A 716 33.40 -5.56 -7.69
CA ASP A 716 34.52 -4.64 -7.56
C ASP A 716 34.26 -3.26 -8.19
N THR A 717 33.34 -3.15 -9.14
CA THR A 717 32.90 -1.84 -9.68
C THR A 717 32.38 -0.92 -8.57
N LEU A 718 31.76 -1.46 -7.56
CA LEU A 718 31.29 -0.68 -6.39
C LEU A 718 32.46 0.01 -5.66
N LYS A 719 33.61 -0.65 -5.59
CA LYS A 719 34.80 -0.13 -4.94
C LYS A 719 35.62 0.77 -5.86
N THR A 720 35.71 0.44 -7.15
CA THR A 720 36.47 1.27 -8.12
C THR A 720 35.74 2.56 -8.47
N GLY A 721 34.40 2.56 -8.34
CA GLY A 721 33.55 3.74 -8.56
C GLY A 721 33.15 3.93 -10.00
N PHE A 722 32.43 5.03 -10.23
CA PHE A 722 31.82 5.43 -11.49
C PHE A 722 32.42 6.74 -12.02
N ARG A 723 32.03 7.15 -13.23
CA ARG A 723 32.59 8.35 -13.89
C ARG A 723 32.35 9.66 -13.09
N ASP A 724 31.34 9.72 -12.26
CA ASP A 724 31.08 10.83 -11.33
C ASP A 724 32.07 10.91 -10.17
N GLY A 725 32.98 9.96 -10.06
CA GLY A 725 33.98 9.85 -9.00
C GLY A 725 33.47 9.28 -7.69
N VAL A 726 32.22 8.82 -7.66
CA VAL A 726 31.62 8.24 -6.45
C VAL A 726 31.96 6.75 -6.35
N THR A 727 32.34 6.31 -5.16
CA THR A 727 32.57 4.89 -4.81
C THR A 727 31.50 4.43 -3.84
N TYR A 728 31.26 3.13 -3.83
CA TYR A 728 30.27 2.45 -2.97
C TYR A 728 30.93 1.34 -2.16
N GLU A 729 32.07 1.67 -1.55
CA GLU A 729 32.83 0.73 -0.74
C GLU A 729 32.04 0.25 0.49
N ASP A 730 31.17 1.09 1.02
CA ASP A 730 30.22 0.76 2.07
C ASP A 730 29.26 -0.38 1.66
N ILE A 731 28.71 -0.35 0.44
CA ILE A 731 27.88 -1.43 -0.11
C ILE A 731 28.74 -2.67 -0.41
N TRP A 732 29.94 -2.49 -0.96
CA TRP A 732 30.89 -3.58 -1.22
C TRP A 732 31.22 -4.33 0.09
N GLN A 733 31.53 -3.60 1.17
CA GLN A 733 31.79 -4.18 2.48
C GLN A 733 30.58 -4.95 3.02
N ARG A 734 29.38 -4.39 2.91
CA ARG A 734 28.13 -5.02 3.35
C ARG A 734 27.80 -6.34 2.63
N LEU A 735 28.28 -6.49 1.38
CA LEU A 735 28.14 -7.76 0.65
C LEU A 735 29.16 -8.81 1.08
N LEU A 736 30.33 -8.41 1.59
CA LEU A 736 31.46 -9.32 1.80
C LEU A 736 31.93 -9.47 3.26
N THR A 737 31.47 -8.58 4.16
CA THR A 737 31.91 -8.57 5.56
C THR A 737 30.75 -8.38 6.53
N ASP A 738 30.86 -8.97 7.72
CA ASP A 738 29.90 -8.83 8.83
C ASP A 738 30.10 -7.49 9.57
N THR A 739 29.80 -6.38 8.91
CA THR A 739 30.06 -5.04 9.48
C THR A 739 28.84 -4.53 10.28
N ASP A 740 27.63 -4.63 9.72
CA ASP A 740 26.38 -4.18 10.32
C ASP A 740 25.31 -5.30 10.27
N GLY A 741 25.69 -6.52 10.58
CA GLY A 741 24.91 -7.74 10.43
C GLY A 741 25.62 -8.76 9.54
N PRO A 742 24.97 -9.87 9.19
CA PRO A 742 25.56 -10.90 8.32
C PRO A 742 25.87 -10.32 6.93
N ALA A 743 27.04 -10.68 6.39
CA ALA A 743 27.44 -10.35 5.02
C ALA A 743 26.39 -10.90 4.02
N ASP A 744 26.05 -10.10 3.02
CA ASP A 744 25.04 -10.45 2.01
C ASP A 744 23.77 -11.09 2.59
N GLN A 745 23.19 -10.46 3.61
CA GLN A 745 22.02 -10.95 4.35
C GLN A 745 20.86 -11.42 3.45
N TYR A 746 20.75 -10.85 2.25
CA TYR A 746 19.64 -11.10 1.31
C TYR A 746 20.03 -11.95 0.10
N MET A 747 21.15 -12.69 0.17
CA MET A 747 21.59 -13.65 -0.84
C MET A 747 21.72 -13.04 -2.26
N VAL A 748 22.18 -11.80 -2.35
CA VAL A 748 22.38 -11.10 -3.63
C VAL A 748 23.42 -11.81 -4.49
N LEU A 749 24.56 -12.19 -3.88
CA LEU A 749 25.65 -12.86 -4.59
C LEU A 749 25.33 -14.32 -4.92
N ALA A 750 24.55 -15.00 -4.04
CA ALA A 750 24.13 -16.38 -4.26
C ALA A 750 23.25 -16.53 -5.51
N ASP A 751 22.34 -15.58 -5.74
CA ASP A 751 21.41 -15.63 -6.86
C ASP A 751 21.91 -14.90 -8.12
N PHE A 752 23.07 -14.25 -8.08
CA PHE A 752 23.55 -13.40 -9.18
C PHE A 752 23.66 -14.14 -10.52
N ALA A 753 24.32 -15.28 -10.55
CA ALA A 753 24.52 -16.04 -11.79
C ALA A 753 23.19 -16.54 -12.38
N ALA A 754 22.27 -17.04 -11.54
CA ALA A 754 20.95 -17.50 -11.94
C ALA A 754 20.09 -16.35 -12.47
N TYR A 755 20.21 -15.16 -11.88
CA TYR A 755 19.52 -13.95 -12.35
C TYR A 755 20.04 -13.50 -13.70
N CYS A 756 21.36 -13.45 -13.90
CA CYS A 756 21.97 -13.12 -15.20
C CYS A 756 21.52 -14.09 -16.32
N ASP A 757 21.37 -15.38 -16.00
CA ASP A 757 20.82 -16.38 -16.92
C ASP A 757 19.34 -16.12 -17.25
N ALA A 758 18.52 -15.85 -16.25
CA ALA A 758 17.10 -15.52 -16.46
C ALA A 758 16.92 -14.29 -17.36
N GLU A 759 17.73 -13.26 -17.14
CA GLU A 759 17.77 -12.06 -17.97
C GLU A 759 18.22 -12.36 -19.42
N SER A 760 19.15 -13.28 -19.59
CA SER A 760 19.58 -13.72 -20.92
C SER A 760 18.48 -14.49 -21.66
N ARG A 761 17.79 -15.39 -20.97
CA ARG A 761 16.63 -16.14 -21.50
C ARG A 761 15.49 -15.18 -21.88
N MET A 762 15.23 -14.18 -21.07
CA MET A 762 14.22 -13.17 -21.31
C MET A 762 14.53 -12.38 -22.61
N ARG A 763 15.75 -11.85 -22.75
CA ARG A 763 16.18 -11.14 -23.96
C ARG A 763 16.08 -12.00 -25.23
N HIS A 764 16.51 -13.25 -25.16
CA HIS A 764 16.41 -14.18 -26.29
C HIS A 764 14.96 -14.48 -26.67
N THR A 765 14.07 -14.64 -25.68
CA THR A 765 12.64 -14.86 -25.94
C THR A 765 11.99 -13.64 -26.59
N TYR A 766 12.43 -12.42 -26.24
CA TYR A 766 11.91 -11.17 -26.80
C TYR A 766 12.13 -11.03 -28.31
N GLU A 767 13.16 -11.66 -28.85
CA GLU A 767 13.47 -11.66 -30.30
C GLU A 767 12.36 -12.37 -31.11
N ASP A 768 11.67 -13.37 -30.53
CA ASP A 768 10.46 -13.97 -31.10
C ASP A 768 9.21 -13.24 -30.61
N ARG A 769 8.80 -12.20 -31.34
CA ARG A 769 7.66 -11.37 -30.99
C ARG A 769 6.33 -12.15 -30.89
N ASN A 770 6.13 -13.18 -31.69
CA ASN A 770 4.94 -14.01 -31.60
C ASN A 770 4.92 -14.82 -30.31
N ARG A 771 6.04 -15.41 -29.94
CA ARG A 771 6.19 -16.13 -28.67
C ARG A 771 6.00 -15.18 -27.49
N TRP A 772 6.64 -14.01 -27.52
CA TRP A 772 6.51 -13.00 -26.46
C TRP A 772 5.06 -12.56 -26.25
N ASN A 773 4.37 -12.20 -27.34
CA ASN A 773 2.98 -11.74 -27.26
C ASN A 773 2.00 -12.87 -26.86
N ALA A 774 2.28 -14.12 -27.22
CA ALA A 774 1.53 -15.27 -26.74
C ALA A 774 1.67 -15.47 -25.23
N MET A 775 2.89 -15.34 -24.70
CA MET A 775 3.13 -15.33 -23.24
C MET A 775 2.41 -14.17 -22.55
N SER A 776 2.49 -12.96 -23.13
CA SER A 776 1.81 -11.76 -22.62
C SER A 776 0.29 -11.96 -22.55
N LEU A 777 -0.34 -12.47 -23.62
CA LEU A 777 -1.78 -12.73 -23.65
C LEU A 777 -2.18 -13.84 -22.65
N THR A 778 -1.34 -14.85 -22.46
CA THR A 778 -1.55 -15.90 -21.44
C THR A 778 -1.53 -15.31 -20.02
N ASN A 779 -0.60 -14.40 -19.74
CA ASN A 779 -0.53 -13.68 -18.46
C ASN A 779 -1.82 -12.89 -18.21
N ILE A 780 -2.29 -12.12 -19.19
CA ILE A 780 -3.55 -11.36 -19.09
C ILE A 780 -4.73 -12.31 -18.85
N ALA A 781 -4.83 -13.37 -19.65
CA ALA A 781 -5.95 -14.32 -19.57
C ALA A 781 -6.09 -14.98 -18.19
N ARG A 782 -4.97 -15.26 -17.53
CA ARG A 782 -4.93 -15.97 -16.24
C ARG A 782 -4.89 -15.05 -15.02
N SER A 783 -4.89 -13.72 -15.22
CA SER A 783 -4.78 -12.76 -14.13
C SER A 783 -6.06 -12.53 -13.33
N GLY A 784 -7.22 -12.94 -13.82
CA GLY A 784 -8.54 -12.67 -13.19
C GLY A 784 -8.65 -13.14 -11.74
N VAL A 785 -7.94 -14.18 -11.35
CA VAL A 785 -7.88 -14.71 -9.99
C VAL A 785 -7.28 -13.71 -8.99
N PHE A 786 -6.47 -12.76 -9.46
CA PHE A 786 -5.86 -11.70 -8.64
C PHE A 786 -6.72 -10.43 -8.56
N ALA A 787 -7.99 -10.47 -8.92
CA ALA A 787 -8.91 -9.37 -8.69
C ALA A 787 -9.21 -9.18 -7.20
N ALA A 788 -9.26 -7.93 -6.73
CA ALA A 788 -9.60 -7.60 -5.36
C ALA A 788 -11.03 -8.04 -5.00
N ASP A 789 -11.96 -8.08 -5.96
CA ASP A 789 -13.32 -8.57 -5.77
C ASP A 789 -13.32 -10.02 -5.29
N ARG A 790 -12.47 -10.90 -5.86
CA ARG A 790 -12.30 -12.29 -5.40
C ARG A 790 -11.77 -12.32 -3.96
N ALA A 791 -10.76 -11.48 -3.62
CA ALA A 791 -10.21 -11.43 -2.27
C ALA A 791 -11.28 -10.98 -1.26
N ILE A 792 -12.04 -9.93 -1.57
CA ILE A 792 -13.12 -9.42 -0.70
C ILE A 792 -14.25 -10.43 -0.53
N ALA A 793 -14.65 -11.12 -1.60
CA ALA A 793 -15.61 -12.23 -1.49
C ALA A 793 -15.11 -13.34 -0.54
N GLN A 794 -13.82 -13.68 -0.62
CA GLN A 794 -13.21 -14.65 0.29
C GLN A 794 -13.17 -14.15 1.74
N TYR A 795 -12.85 -12.88 2.00
CA TYR A 795 -12.97 -12.27 3.34
C TYR A 795 -14.41 -12.33 3.85
N ALA A 796 -15.38 -11.99 3.01
CA ALA A 796 -16.79 -12.00 3.35
C ALA A 796 -17.28 -13.40 3.77
N ASP A 797 -16.88 -14.44 3.02
CA ASP A 797 -17.27 -15.82 3.29
C ASP A 797 -16.54 -16.44 4.49
N THR A 798 -15.22 -16.19 4.64
CA THR A 798 -14.37 -16.99 5.56
C THR A 798 -13.98 -16.29 6.86
N ILE A 799 -14.08 -14.96 6.92
CA ILE A 799 -13.65 -14.15 8.08
C ILE A 799 -14.76 -13.23 8.58
N TRP A 800 -15.36 -12.43 7.70
CA TRP A 800 -16.35 -11.42 8.13
C TRP A 800 -17.77 -11.96 8.28
N HIS A 801 -18.10 -13.02 7.56
CA HIS A 801 -19.44 -13.61 7.50
C HIS A 801 -20.52 -12.56 7.19
N VAL A 802 -20.33 -11.83 6.10
CA VAL A 802 -21.24 -10.79 5.59
C VAL A 802 -21.74 -11.15 4.20
N PRO A 803 -23.01 -10.84 3.85
CA PRO A 803 -23.51 -11.01 2.48
C PRO A 803 -22.90 -9.99 1.54
N TYR A 804 -22.79 -10.36 0.25
CA TYR A 804 -22.31 -9.49 -0.81
C TYR A 804 -23.03 -9.77 -2.15
N LYS A 805 -22.98 -8.80 -3.11
CA LYS A 805 -23.46 -8.94 -4.48
C LYS A 805 -22.58 -9.95 -5.20
N LYS A 806 -23.19 -11.00 -5.77
CA LYS A 806 -22.51 -12.08 -6.50
C LYS A 806 -22.50 -11.81 -8.00
#